data_ed15be96a523c60df64cc1598670fbc9
#
_entry.id   ed15be96a523c60df64cc1598670fbc9
#
_cell.length_a   1.000
_cell.length_b   1.000
_cell.length_c   1.000
_cell.angle_alpha   90.00
_cell.angle_beta   90.00
_cell.angle_gamma   90.00
#
_symmetry.space_group_name_H-M   'P 1'
#
loop_
_entity.id
_entity.type
_entity.pdbx_description
1 polymer ?
#
loop_
_entity_poly.entity_id
_entity_poly.type
_entity_poly.pdbx_seq_one_letter_code
_entity_poly.pdbx_strand_id
1 'polypeptide(L)'
;MDKNNLSKKVGLLLAGCFITFNALGQTTIKGQVVDATGEPVIGASILVKDTKNGAVSDLDGNYKLDNVKDGSVLVFSYLGYRTQEIPVKGNHVINVSLKENDEVLDEVVVVGYAVGSKRTVSGAVDRIKKEDMNKGVVTSPAEALKGKVAGVIISQAGGDPTSSPSIRVRGTSSLSGGNDPLIIIDGVFADMTMFNSLAPGDIESLTILKDASETAQYGSRGASGVIVVTTAKGKLGYSSLSYNGQFGVNTVYKNLDLMSASEYRETAKSLGLTYTDMGGDTNFLEEIERNVGLTQNHNISFSSGTDTSSLRASLGFVLRQGALKNSDMKNFTAKLDGTQYLFDKHLKLELGIFGSQRNSNIQYDMHKMFYSATAYNPTYPNVRNDKGEWDEDLLANEVWNPLGLLDIDDFYKDASVNVHGKATVNIIDGLTVSAFGSYNYWNRDNKFYIPNNIQMGKLNGNGWAYIANTNRKDYMGNVMVNFSKDFGKHHIDALALMEGQKYTYDWNSQEAHGFDTNYFKFNNMKAAANVSWGNLQSNYTEYTLSSYMARVNYMLADKYIATVNVRTDGSSKLGNGQKWGWFPSASLAWVISNEPWMKKIKQIDNFKIRAGYGVTGNQDAIDPYTSLALMEPNGVTTVNGATSTTFAVTSNSNPNLKWEVKKTFDVGFDLSMFKQRLNVTFDWYTSETSDMLYTYTVPVPPFTYDRLLANMGTMTNMGFELAVRGDIIKTKDFTFNSGLNFSYQKNKLKKLSGTYKGQPMTTSEHISVATVGAAGLVHNNGVTYLIEGQPVGVFYLPHCTGIDENGQYIIEDLDDNGTIDTGDSGDRKVCGQAIPKYFLGWDMSFKYKNWDLTMQFNGAFGHKIYNATSMTLNNMSNFPTYNILSGAQHLNNGKGIHDVQISDYWLEKGDYMNFEYASLGYTFTKDMLKWKFINNIHLALSVNNICTLTGYKGLTPMINSATISGDNLGVDDKNIYPLSRTYTLSLSVNF
;
A
#
# COMPACT_ATOMS: atom_id res chain seq x y z
N MET A 1 -50.49 40.00 8.58
CA MET A 1 -51.86 39.58 8.82
C MET A 1 -51.95 38.13 8.36
N ASP A 2 -52.17 37.04 9.05
CA ASP A 2 -52.35 36.80 10.49
C ASP A 2 -51.86 35.38 10.76
N LYS A 3 -50.92 35.27 11.63
CA LYS A 3 -50.50 34.01 12.26
C LYS A 3 -51.44 33.79 13.46
N ASN A 4 -52.44 32.93 13.36
CA ASN A 4 -53.19 32.41 14.49
C ASN A 4 -54.47 31.67 14.08
N ASN A 5 -54.37 30.54 13.38
CA ASN A 5 -55.57 29.67 13.23
C ASN A 5 -55.22 28.20 12.81
N LEU A 6 -54.04 27.68 13.18
CA LEU A 6 -53.74 26.27 12.93
C LEU A 6 -53.49 25.43 14.20
N SER A 7 -53.67 26.00 15.39
CA SER A 7 -53.47 25.30 16.68
C SER A 7 -54.73 24.91 17.45
N LYS A 8 -55.90 25.11 16.86
CA LYS A 8 -57.20 24.80 17.54
C LYS A 8 -58.08 23.71 16.88
N LYS A 9 -57.57 23.01 15.84
CA LYS A 9 -58.32 21.92 15.22
C LYS A 9 -57.76 20.52 15.38
N VAL A 10 -56.71 20.30 16.16
CA VAL A 10 -56.16 18.96 16.48
C VAL A 10 -56.55 18.49 17.92
N GLY A 11 -57.24 19.32 18.70
CA GLY A 11 -57.59 19.05 20.11
C GLY A 11 -58.97 18.39 20.33
N LEU A 12 -59.71 17.97 19.31
CA LEU A 12 -61.15 17.53 19.56
C LEU A 12 -61.47 16.17 18.87
N LEU A 13 -60.50 15.26 18.73
CA LEU A 13 -60.73 13.90 18.20
C LEU A 13 -60.14 12.78 19.05
N LEU A 14 -59.86 13.05 20.32
CA LEU A 14 -59.35 12.07 21.32
C LEU A 14 -60.18 12.01 22.59
N ALA A 15 -61.49 12.16 22.47
CA ALA A 15 -62.40 11.93 23.61
C ALA A 15 -63.59 11.10 23.13
N GLY A 16 -63.50 9.81 23.12
CA GLY A 16 -64.68 8.96 22.92
C GLY A 16 -64.39 7.58 22.39
N CYS A 17 -63.87 6.69 23.24
CA CYS A 17 -64.13 5.23 23.20
C CYS A 17 -63.39 4.59 24.42
N PHE A 18 -64.00 4.76 25.59
CA PHE A 18 -63.79 3.82 26.69
C PHE A 18 -64.61 2.57 26.38
N ILE A 19 -63.91 1.54 25.90
CA ILE A 19 -64.40 0.17 25.92
C ILE A 19 -63.45 -0.60 26.86
N THR A 20 -63.97 -1.01 27.96
CA THR A 20 -63.34 -1.89 28.94
C THR A 20 -62.94 -3.20 28.29
N PHE A 21 -61.60 -3.41 28.12
CA PHE A 21 -61.06 -4.77 27.86
C PHE A 21 -60.36 -5.25 29.14
N ASN A 22 -60.73 -6.47 29.54
CA ASN A 22 -60.18 -7.21 30.67
C ASN A 22 -58.65 -7.26 30.56
N ALA A 23 -57.95 -6.79 31.56
CA ALA A 23 -56.51 -6.94 31.73
C ALA A 23 -56.16 -8.43 32.01
N LEU A 24 -55.83 -9.15 30.96
CA LEU A 24 -54.98 -10.35 31.09
C LEU A 24 -53.56 -9.80 31.35
N GLY A 25 -52.97 -10.12 32.50
CA GLY A 25 -51.76 -9.58 33.04
C GLY A 25 -50.59 -9.61 32.02
N GLN A 26 -50.36 -8.48 31.40
CA GLN A 26 -49.12 -8.22 30.68
C GLN A 26 -48.10 -7.72 31.73
N THR A 27 -46.98 -8.46 31.85
CA THR A 27 -45.95 -8.15 32.83
C THR A 27 -44.73 -7.56 32.18
N THR A 28 -44.05 -6.67 32.85
CA THR A 28 -42.74 -6.16 32.52
C THR A 28 -41.69 -7.10 33.04
N ILE A 29 -40.85 -7.66 32.17
CA ILE A 29 -39.69 -8.47 32.54
C ILE A 29 -38.45 -7.57 32.47
N LYS A 30 -37.61 -7.66 33.48
CA LYS A 30 -36.31 -6.98 33.55
C LYS A 30 -35.23 -7.99 33.97
N GLY A 31 -34.00 -7.68 33.73
CA GLY A 31 -32.86 -8.52 34.14
C GLY A 31 -31.55 -8.01 33.61
N GLN A 32 -30.53 -8.77 33.85
CA GLN A 32 -29.16 -8.49 33.37
C GLN A 32 -28.66 -9.66 32.55
N VAL A 33 -28.00 -9.35 31.45
CA VAL A 33 -27.29 -10.31 30.58
C VAL A 33 -25.80 -10.14 30.85
N VAL A 34 -25.16 -11.21 31.32
CA VAL A 34 -23.72 -11.24 31.61
C VAL A 34 -23.08 -12.40 30.81
N ASP A 35 -21.78 -12.39 30.68
CA ASP A 35 -21.03 -13.53 30.15
C ASP A 35 -20.70 -14.57 31.23
N ALA A 36 -19.94 -15.62 30.87
CA ALA A 36 -19.51 -16.67 31.79
C ALA A 36 -18.56 -16.18 32.90
N THR A 37 -17.94 -14.99 32.73
CA THR A 37 -17.04 -14.34 33.70
C THR A 37 -17.77 -13.36 34.61
N GLY A 38 -19.07 -13.08 34.30
CA GLY A 38 -19.89 -12.11 34.99
C GLY A 38 -19.79 -10.68 34.47
N GLU A 39 -19.11 -10.48 33.30
CA GLU A 39 -19.09 -9.17 32.67
C GLU A 39 -20.41 -8.91 31.92
N PRO A 40 -20.92 -7.65 31.93
CA PRO A 40 -22.15 -7.29 31.22
C PRO A 40 -22.01 -7.50 29.71
N VAL A 41 -22.95 -8.21 29.09
CA VAL A 41 -23.03 -8.34 27.62
C VAL A 41 -23.89 -7.20 27.10
N ILE A 42 -23.23 -6.20 26.52
CA ILE A 42 -23.84 -5.00 25.97
C ILE A 42 -24.40 -5.29 24.58
N GLY A 43 -25.63 -4.89 24.31
CA GLY A 43 -26.22 -5.04 22.98
C GLY A 43 -26.75 -6.45 22.71
N ALA A 44 -26.88 -7.32 23.71
CA ALA A 44 -27.55 -8.61 23.56
C ALA A 44 -29.02 -8.41 23.18
N SER A 45 -29.49 -9.14 22.18
CA SER A 45 -30.89 -9.11 21.75
C SER A 45 -31.73 -10.04 22.63
N ILE A 46 -32.78 -9.53 23.20
CA ILE A 46 -33.76 -10.26 23.98
C ILE A 46 -35.09 -10.18 23.23
N LEU A 47 -35.58 -11.30 22.69
CA LEU A 47 -36.78 -11.36 21.88
C LEU A 47 -37.79 -12.33 22.50
N VAL A 48 -39.07 -11.97 22.53
CA VAL A 48 -40.13 -12.93 22.86
C VAL A 48 -40.35 -13.83 21.63
N LYS A 49 -40.11 -15.14 21.79
CA LYS A 49 -40.16 -16.11 20.71
C LYS A 49 -41.46 -16.01 19.90
N ASP A 50 -41.35 -16.10 18.59
CA ASP A 50 -42.45 -16.00 17.63
C ASP A 50 -43.24 -14.66 17.67
N THR A 51 -42.61 -13.61 18.17
CA THR A 51 -43.19 -12.24 18.19
C THR A 51 -42.16 -11.18 17.71
N LYS A 52 -42.63 -9.95 17.51
CA LYS A 52 -41.77 -8.78 17.25
C LYS A 52 -41.44 -8.00 18.54
N ASN A 53 -41.84 -8.50 19.73
CA ASN A 53 -41.57 -7.83 21.00
C ASN A 53 -40.17 -8.19 21.48
N GLY A 54 -39.29 -7.19 21.55
CA GLY A 54 -37.90 -7.38 21.93
C GLY A 54 -37.28 -6.15 22.60
N ALA A 55 -36.15 -6.36 23.25
CA ALA A 55 -35.30 -5.35 23.85
C ALA A 55 -33.83 -5.67 23.55
N VAL A 56 -32.97 -4.69 23.79
CA VAL A 56 -31.52 -4.85 23.72
C VAL A 56 -30.93 -4.51 25.09
N SER A 57 -29.95 -5.28 25.55
CA SER A 57 -29.27 -4.97 26.82
C SER A 57 -28.46 -3.68 26.74
N ASP A 58 -28.53 -2.88 27.79
CA ASP A 58 -27.79 -1.62 27.90
C ASP A 58 -26.30 -1.82 28.26
N LEU A 59 -25.61 -0.73 28.55
CA LEU A 59 -24.18 -0.73 28.87
C LEU A 59 -23.80 -1.51 30.11
N ASP A 60 -24.72 -1.70 31.03
CA ASP A 60 -24.57 -2.50 32.25
C ASP A 60 -25.14 -3.93 32.08
N GLY A 61 -25.48 -4.29 30.82
CA GLY A 61 -26.11 -5.57 30.50
C GLY A 61 -27.57 -5.66 30.88
N ASN A 62 -28.18 -4.60 31.42
CA ASN A 62 -29.58 -4.64 31.88
C ASN A 62 -30.52 -4.53 30.66
N TYR A 63 -31.67 -5.20 30.78
CA TYR A 63 -32.73 -5.06 29.79
C TYR A 63 -34.09 -4.90 30.48
N LYS A 64 -35.01 -4.29 29.75
CA LYS A 64 -36.41 -4.16 30.16
C LYS A 64 -37.30 -4.49 28.95
N LEU A 65 -38.21 -5.43 29.12
CA LEU A 65 -39.14 -5.86 28.10
C LEU A 65 -40.56 -5.74 28.65
N ASP A 66 -41.34 -4.85 28.09
CA ASP A 66 -42.73 -4.62 28.46
C ASP A 66 -43.68 -5.53 27.64
N ASN A 67 -44.87 -5.76 28.19
CA ASN A 67 -45.94 -6.51 27.50
C ASN A 67 -45.64 -7.99 27.22
N VAL A 68 -44.97 -8.67 28.12
CA VAL A 68 -44.65 -10.10 28.02
C VAL A 68 -45.75 -10.91 28.66
N LYS A 69 -46.28 -11.91 27.99
CA LYS A 69 -47.29 -12.86 28.55
C LYS A 69 -46.57 -13.93 29.39
N ASP A 70 -47.17 -14.29 30.52
CA ASP A 70 -46.66 -15.42 31.28
C ASP A 70 -46.74 -16.71 30.45
N GLY A 71 -45.70 -17.57 30.55
CA GLY A 71 -45.51 -18.72 29.67
C GLY A 71 -44.81 -18.49 28.36
N SER A 72 -44.52 -17.19 28.00
CA SER A 72 -43.69 -16.90 26.83
C SER A 72 -42.25 -17.38 27.01
N VAL A 73 -41.53 -17.62 25.91
CA VAL A 73 -40.10 -17.96 25.91
C VAL A 73 -39.32 -16.74 25.46
N LEU A 74 -38.35 -16.31 26.25
CA LEU A 74 -37.41 -15.25 25.87
C LEU A 74 -36.20 -15.89 25.20
N VAL A 75 -35.84 -15.37 24.04
CA VAL A 75 -34.66 -15.77 23.26
C VAL A 75 -33.57 -14.72 23.47
N PHE A 76 -32.51 -15.09 24.11
CA PHE A 76 -31.33 -14.26 24.35
C PHE A 76 -30.27 -14.62 23.33
N SER A 77 -29.86 -13.68 22.51
CA SER A 77 -28.84 -13.87 21.50
C SER A 77 -27.85 -12.71 21.45
N TYR A 78 -26.59 -13.04 21.29
CA TYR A 78 -25.53 -12.06 21.07
C TYR A 78 -24.42 -12.68 20.19
N LEU A 79 -23.77 -11.85 19.40
CA LEU A 79 -22.70 -12.32 18.51
C LEU A 79 -21.55 -12.90 19.34
N GLY A 80 -21.18 -14.17 19.09
CA GLY A 80 -20.14 -14.87 19.86
C GLY A 80 -20.66 -15.73 21.02
N TYR A 81 -21.95 -15.71 21.29
CA TYR A 81 -22.55 -16.48 22.39
C TYR A 81 -23.62 -17.45 21.88
N ARG A 82 -23.81 -18.56 22.61
CA ARG A 82 -24.90 -19.49 22.34
C ARG A 82 -26.24 -18.85 22.64
N THR A 83 -27.14 -18.88 21.69
CA THR A 83 -28.52 -18.47 21.88
C THR A 83 -29.15 -19.29 23.01
N GLN A 84 -29.76 -18.61 23.98
CA GLN A 84 -30.45 -19.27 25.09
C GLN A 84 -31.94 -18.95 25.06
N GLU A 85 -32.76 -19.97 25.22
CA GLU A 85 -34.22 -19.85 25.34
C GLU A 85 -34.65 -20.08 26.78
N ILE A 86 -35.25 -19.07 27.39
CA ILE A 86 -35.67 -19.10 28.81
C ILE A 86 -37.17 -18.86 28.92
N PRO A 87 -37.95 -19.81 29.43
CA PRO A 87 -39.38 -19.62 29.61
C PRO A 87 -39.66 -18.67 30.80
N VAL A 88 -40.61 -17.76 30.61
CA VAL A 88 -41.14 -16.88 31.62
C VAL A 88 -42.14 -17.69 32.45
N LYS A 89 -41.81 -17.94 33.74
CA LYS A 89 -42.61 -18.72 34.67
C LYS A 89 -43.03 -17.86 35.87
N GLY A 90 -43.73 -16.75 35.59
CA GLY A 90 -44.13 -15.82 36.64
C GLY A 90 -42.96 -14.95 37.25
N ASN A 91 -41.75 -15.09 36.75
CA ASN A 91 -40.60 -14.32 37.20
C ASN A 91 -40.54 -12.97 36.46
N HIS A 92 -40.56 -11.86 37.22
CA HIS A 92 -40.40 -10.50 36.68
C HIS A 92 -38.95 -10.06 36.51
N VAL A 93 -37.97 -10.80 37.07
CA VAL A 93 -36.54 -10.58 36.92
C VAL A 93 -35.87 -11.84 36.42
N ILE A 94 -35.28 -11.80 35.21
CA ILE A 94 -34.58 -12.94 34.59
C ILE A 94 -33.17 -12.48 34.26
N ASN A 95 -32.20 -12.90 35.06
CA ASN A 95 -30.77 -12.69 34.77
C ASN A 95 -30.22 -13.87 33.98
N VAL A 96 -29.41 -13.60 32.96
CA VAL A 96 -28.90 -14.61 32.04
C VAL A 96 -27.40 -14.50 31.92
N SER A 97 -26.71 -15.62 32.14
CA SER A 97 -25.30 -15.74 31.79
C SER A 97 -25.19 -16.43 30.43
N LEU A 98 -24.83 -15.68 29.43
CA LEU A 98 -24.58 -16.23 28.10
C LEU A 98 -23.25 -16.98 28.11
N LYS A 99 -23.25 -18.19 27.58
CA LYS A 99 -22.04 -18.97 27.38
C LYS A 99 -21.47 -18.65 26.02
N GLU A 100 -20.17 -18.44 25.97
CA GLU A 100 -19.48 -18.29 24.67
C GLU A 100 -19.84 -19.47 23.76
N ASN A 101 -20.07 -19.16 22.51
CA ASN A 101 -20.31 -20.18 21.53
C ASN A 101 -18.96 -20.84 21.21
N ASP A 102 -18.70 -22.03 21.77
CA ASP A 102 -17.53 -22.85 21.43
C ASP A 102 -17.60 -23.37 19.98
N GLU A 103 -18.73 -23.21 19.29
CA GLU A 103 -18.81 -23.34 17.85
C GLU A 103 -18.17 -22.09 17.25
N VAL A 104 -17.06 -22.30 16.57
CA VAL A 104 -16.27 -21.35 15.81
C VAL A 104 -17.21 -20.41 15.06
N LEU A 105 -17.29 -19.14 15.46
CA LEU A 105 -17.85 -18.11 14.59
C LEU A 105 -17.02 -18.14 13.32
N ASP A 106 -17.61 -18.57 12.22
CA ASP A 106 -16.98 -18.58 10.93
C ASP A 106 -16.53 -17.16 10.62
N GLU A 107 -15.23 -16.94 10.56
CA GLU A 107 -14.65 -15.63 10.22
C GLU A 107 -15.17 -15.21 8.85
N VAL A 108 -16.05 -14.19 8.84
CA VAL A 108 -16.64 -13.67 7.61
C VAL A 108 -15.55 -13.00 6.79
N VAL A 109 -15.33 -13.46 5.58
CA VAL A 109 -14.38 -12.90 4.63
C VAL A 109 -15.11 -12.42 3.38
N VAL A 110 -14.71 -11.28 2.85
CA VAL A 110 -15.18 -10.81 1.55
C VAL A 110 -14.27 -11.42 0.49
N VAL A 111 -14.81 -12.28 -0.34
CA VAL A 111 -14.08 -12.98 -1.39
C VAL A 111 -14.70 -12.61 -2.72
N GLY A 112 -14.01 -11.79 -3.46
CA GLY A 112 -14.53 -11.27 -4.73
C GLY A 112 -15.78 -10.43 -4.52
N TYR A 113 -16.81 -10.76 -5.25
CA TYR A 113 -18.13 -10.11 -5.17
C TYR A 113 -19.06 -10.80 -4.15
N ALA A 114 -18.61 -11.87 -3.49
CA ALA A 114 -19.37 -12.65 -2.52
C ALA A 114 -18.83 -12.46 -1.10
N VAL A 115 -19.69 -12.65 -0.11
CA VAL A 115 -19.34 -12.73 1.30
C VAL A 115 -19.41 -14.21 1.71
N GLY A 116 -18.30 -14.76 2.17
CA GLY A 116 -18.19 -16.13 2.64
C GLY A 116 -17.56 -16.21 4.03
N SER A 117 -17.41 -17.41 4.56
CA SER A 117 -16.61 -17.64 5.75
C SER A 117 -15.23 -18.19 5.35
N LYS A 118 -14.19 -17.95 6.15
CA LYS A 118 -12.86 -18.53 5.93
C LYS A 118 -12.91 -20.06 5.84
N ARG A 119 -13.89 -20.69 6.50
CA ARG A 119 -14.12 -22.13 6.48
C ARG A 119 -14.65 -22.61 5.14
N THR A 120 -15.51 -21.82 4.48
CA THR A 120 -16.18 -22.21 3.21
C THR A 120 -15.42 -21.78 1.97
N VAL A 121 -14.40 -20.90 2.11
CA VAL A 121 -13.53 -20.47 1.02
C VAL A 121 -12.51 -21.55 0.68
N SER A 122 -12.38 -21.86 -0.61
CA SER A 122 -11.49 -22.91 -1.14
C SER A 122 -10.09 -22.42 -1.55
N GLY A 123 -9.88 -21.10 -1.66
CA GLY A 123 -8.59 -20.49 -2.02
C GLY A 123 -7.80 -19.91 -0.83
N ALA A 124 -6.58 -19.42 -1.11
CA ALA A 124 -5.71 -18.76 -0.12
C ALA A 124 -6.17 -17.33 0.13
N VAL A 125 -6.75 -17.07 1.29
CA VAL A 125 -7.28 -15.78 1.70
C VAL A 125 -6.83 -15.45 3.12
N ASP A 126 -6.20 -14.28 3.30
CA ASP A 126 -5.88 -13.74 4.62
C ASP A 126 -6.74 -12.53 4.92
N ARG A 127 -7.22 -12.46 6.15
CA ARG A 127 -7.96 -11.31 6.67
C ARG A 127 -7.27 -10.74 7.89
N ILE A 128 -7.05 -9.43 7.88
CA ILE A 128 -6.52 -8.67 9.00
C ILE A 128 -7.64 -7.76 9.51
N LYS A 129 -8.05 -7.95 10.75
CA LYS A 129 -9.03 -7.12 11.42
C LYS A 129 -8.37 -5.88 11.99
N LYS A 130 -9.17 -4.86 12.32
CA LYS A 130 -8.70 -3.60 12.90
C LYS A 130 -7.81 -3.81 14.15
N GLU A 131 -8.19 -4.73 15.02
CA GLU A 131 -7.45 -5.06 16.26
C GLU A 131 -6.09 -5.71 16.02
N ASP A 132 -5.90 -6.39 14.85
CA ASP A 132 -4.67 -7.09 14.47
C ASP A 132 -3.70 -6.20 13.70
N MET A 133 -4.15 -5.02 13.24
CA MET A 133 -3.33 -4.05 12.53
C MET A 133 -2.21 -3.50 13.41
N ASN A 134 -1.16 -2.99 12.78
CA ASN A 134 -0.05 -2.34 13.51
C ASN A 134 -0.58 -1.17 14.36
N LYS A 135 -0.07 -1.06 15.62
CA LYS A 135 -0.50 -0.07 16.61
C LYS A 135 0.52 1.06 16.84
N GLY A 136 1.66 1.03 16.15
CA GLY A 136 2.63 2.13 16.15
C GLY A 136 2.08 3.38 15.45
N VAL A 137 2.95 4.27 15.03
CA VAL A 137 2.56 5.37 14.15
C VAL A 137 2.13 4.77 12.82
N VAL A 138 0.84 4.81 12.55
CA VAL A 138 0.25 4.31 11.31
C VAL A 138 -0.46 5.48 10.64
N THR A 139 0.15 5.99 9.57
CA THR A 139 -0.38 7.14 8.81
C THR A 139 -1.03 6.71 7.51
N SER A 140 -0.81 5.44 7.09
CA SER A 140 -1.45 4.86 5.91
C SER A 140 -1.89 3.41 6.16
N PRO A 141 -2.90 2.90 5.43
CA PRO A 141 -3.32 1.50 5.52
C PRO A 141 -2.22 0.50 5.16
N ALA A 142 -1.30 0.84 4.26
CA ALA A 142 -0.17 -0.01 3.91
C ALA A 142 0.75 -0.25 5.12
N GLU A 143 1.05 0.80 5.89
CA GLU A 143 1.84 0.67 7.13
C GLU A 143 1.14 -0.23 8.17
N ALA A 144 -0.21 -0.21 8.20
CA ALA A 144 -1.00 -1.07 9.08
C ALA A 144 -0.83 -2.58 8.80
N LEU A 145 -0.48 -2.93 7.56
CA LEU A 145 -0.31 -4.32 7.09
C LEU A 145 1.12 -4.85 7.20
N LYS A 146 2.12 -3.98 7.37
CA LYS A 146 3.55 -4.36 7.30
C LYS A 146 3.89 -5.51 8.25
N GLY A 147 4.41 -6.62 7.69
CA GLY A 147 4.79 -7.82 8.45
C GLY A 147 3.64 -8.70 8.96
N LYS A 148 2.37 -8.38 8.65
CA LYS A 148 1.19 -9.09 9.19
C LYS A 148 0.72 -10.28 8.35
N VAL A 149 1.12 -10.35 7.08
CA VAL A 149 0.65 -11.38 6.13
C VAL A 149 1.84 -12.02 5.43
N ALA A 150 1.89 -13.34 5.45
CA ALA A 150 2.88 -14.09 4.69
C ALA A 150 2.63 -13.94 3.18
N GLY A 151 3.70 -13.76 2.38
CA GLY A 151 3.62 -13.53 0.94
C GLY A 151 3.26 -12.09 0.53
N VAL A 152 3.06 -11.18 1.48
CA VAL A 152 2.82 -9.75 1.23
C VAL A 152 4.02 -8.95 1.71
N ILE A 153 4.65 -8.26 0.77
CA ILE A 153 5.84 -7.44 1.00
C ILE A 153 5.41 -5.98 0.89
N ILE A 154 5.69 -5.21 1.93
CA ILE A 154 5.48 -3.77 1.93
C ILE A 154 6.83 -3.12 2.11
N SER A 155 7.28 -2.43 1.07
CA SER A 155 8.57 -1.75 1.05
C SER A 155 8.38 -0.26 0.79
N GLN A 156 9.17 0.53 1.49
CA GLN A 156 9.31 1.96 1.28
C GLN A 156 10.81 2.25 1.28
N ALA A 157 11.30 2.82 0.19
CA ALA A 157 12.68 3.24 0.11
C ALA A 157 12.86 4.51 0.95
N GLY A 158 13.67 4.40 2.02
CA GLY A 158 13.91 5.52 2.93
C GLY A 158 12.69 5.97 3.75
N GLY A 159 12.78 7.17 4.32
CA GLY A 159 11.81 7.76 5.27
C GLY A 159 10.98 8.91 4.72
N ASP A 160 10.90 9.13 3.41
CA ASP A 160 10.15 10.25 2.81
C ASP A 160 8.67 10.21 3.21
N PRO A 161 8.16 11.26 3.88
CA PRO A 161 6.77 11.33 4.31
C PRO A 161 5.78 11.45 3.15
N THR A 162 6.25 11.86 1.97
CA THR A 162 5.41 12.12 0.80
C THR A 162 5.31 10.90 -0.12
N SER A 163 6.26 9.96 -0.02
CA SER A 163 6.28 8.73 -0.81
C SER A 163 5.21 7.73 -0.34
N SER A 164 4.70 6.94 -1.27
CA SER A 164 3.78 5.84 -0.97
C SER A 164 4.54 4.51 -0.89
N PRO A 165 4.30 3.68 0.14
CA PRO A 165 4.86 2.32 0.17
C PRO A 165 4.40 1.52 -1.05
N SER A 166 5.28 0.71 -1.62
CA SER A 166 4.90 -0.29 -2.63
C SER A 166 4.45 -1.58 -1.94
N ILE A 167 3.45 -2.25 -2.51
CA ILE A 167 2.95 -3.52 -2.03
C ILE A 167 3.19 -4.58 -3.11
N ARG A 168 3.71 -5.73 -2.73
CA ARG A 168 3.88 -6.89 -3.62
C ARG A 168 3.25 -8.12 -3.00
N VAL A 169 2.51 -8.87 -3.80
CA VAL A 169 1.94 -10.15 -3.41
C VAL A 169 2.59 -11.26 -4.24
N ARG A 170 3.32 -12.16 -3.56
CA ARG A 170 4.02 -13.31 -4.18
C ARG A 170 5.03 -12.91 -5.26
N GLY A 171 5.68 -11.74 -5.10
CA GLY A 171 6.80 -11.30 -5.93
C GLY A 171 6.38 -10.54 -7.21
N THR A 172 7.33 -10.44 -8.14
CA THR A 172 7.17 -9.71 -9.40
C THR A 172 6.43 -10.56 -10.42
N SER A 173 5.38 -10.03 -11.04
CA SER A 173 4.57 -10.74 -12.05
C SER A 173 4.70 -10.19 -13.46
N SER A 174 5.21 -8.97 -13.64
CA SER A 174 5.45 -8.32 -14.94
C SER A 174 6.77 -7.54 -14.92
N LEU A 175 7.40 -7.36 -16.07
CA LEU A 175 8.60 -6.51 -16.22
C LEU A 175 8.25 -5.06 -16.54
N SER A 176 7.26 -4.82 -17.36
CA SER A 176 6.85 -3.47 -17.82
C SER A 176 5.52 -3.03 -17.22
N GLY A 177 4.66 -3.97 -16.81
CA GLY A 177 3.36 -3.69 -16.19
C GLY A 177 3.46 -3.44 -14.70
N GLY A 178 2.39 -2.87 -14.14
CA GLY A 178 2.26 -2.70 -12.69
C GLY A 178 2.34 -4.04 -11.93
N ASN A 179 3.06 -4.04 -10.83
CA ASN A 179 3.16 -5.19 -9.93
C ASN A 179 2.43 -4.94 -8.60
N ASP A 180 1.80 -3.79 -8.44
CA ASP A 180 0.97 -3.49 -7.28
C ASP A 180 -0.33 -4.30 -7.31
N PRO A 181 -0.82 -4.79 -6.17
CA PRO A 181 -2.09 -5.49 -6.12
C PRO A 181 -3.25 -4.55 -6.47
N LEU A 182 -4.29 -5.13 -7.04
CA LEU A 182 -5.55 -4.41 -7.21
C LEU A 182 -6.13 -4.04 -5.84
N ILE A 183 -6.45 -2.78 -5.63
CA ILE A 183 -7.10 -2.29 -4.41
C ILE A 183 -8.60 -2.13 -4.66
N ILE A 184 -9.43 -2.65 -3.72
CA ILE A 184 -10.88 -2.51 -3.77
C ILE A 184 -11.36 -1.98 -2.42
N ILE A 185 -11.99 -0.81 -2.40
CA ILE A 185 -12.50 -0.17 -1.19
C ILE A 185 -14.02 -0.18 -1.25
N ASP A 186 -14.68 -0.96 -0.38
CA ASP A 186 -16.14 -1.13 -0.34
C ASP A 186 -16.79 -1.45 -1.70
N GLY A 187 -16.09 -2.19 -2.56
CA GLY A 187 -16.51 -2.57 -3.92
C GLY A 187 -16.05 -1.62 -5.03
N VAL A 188 -15.42 -0.50 -4.69
CA VAL A 188 -14.87 0.47 -5.66
C VAL A 188 -13.43 0.12 -6.00
N PHE A 189 -13.08 0.07 -7.27
CA PHE A 189 -11.68 -0.04 -7.69
C PHE A 189 -10.92 1.24 -7.38
N ALA A 190 -9.81 1.12 -6.67
CA ALA A 190 -8.98 2.22 -6.20
C ALA A 190 -7.52 2.01 -6.61
N ASP A 191 -6.75 3.09 -6.61
CA ASP A 191 -5.29 3.06 -6.72
C ASP A 191 -4.61 3.16 -5.35
N MET A 192 -3.27 3.05 -5.36
CA MET A 192 -2.46 3.19 -4.15
C MET A 192 -2.57 4.58 -3.50
N THR A 193 -2.83 5.64 -4.28
CA THR A 193 -3.00 7.00 -3.76
C THR A 193 -4.27 7.10 -2.92
N MET A 194 -5.40 6.62 -3.45
CA MET A 194 -6.67 6.59 -2.73
C MET A 194 -6.59 5.67 -1.50
N PHE A 195 -5.97 4.49 -1.62
CA PHE A 195 -5.76 3.57 -0.52
C PHE A 195 -4.96 4.22 0.62
N ASN A 196 -3.81 4.83 0.32
CA ASN A 196 -2.97 5.48 1.31
C ASN A 196 -3.56 6.78 1.87
N SER A 197 -4.61 7.32 1.24
CA SER A 197 -5.35 8.48 1.74
C SER A 197 -6.41 8.11 2.78
N LEU A 198 -6.83 6.84 2.88
CA LEU A 198 -7.81 6.41 3.87
C LEU A 198 -7.25 6.57 5.30
N ALA A 199 -8.08 7.08 6.20
CA ALA A 199 -7.74 7.08 7.61
C ALA A 199 -7.72 5.63 8.14
N PRO A 200 -6.62 5.13 8.74
CA PRO A 200 -6.56 3.76 9.27
C PRO A 200 -7.67 3.45 10.29
N GLY A 201 -8.15 4.48 11.01
CA GLY A 201 -9.27 4.37 11.96
C GLY A 201 -10.61 4.00 11.32
N ASP A 202 -10.78 4.25 10.02
CA ASP A 202 -11.99 3.93 9.27
C ASP A 202 -12.00 2.53 8.66
N ILE A 203 -10.90 1.79 8.76
CA ILE A 203 -10.80 0.42 8.24
C ILE A 203 -11.32 -0.55 9.28
N GLU A 204 -12.23 -1.42 8.89
CA GLU A 204 -12.72 -2.55 9.69
C GLU A 204 -11.86 -3.80 9.47
N SER A 205 -11.56 -4.10 8.19
CA SER A 205 -10.69 -5.22 7.84
C SER A 205 -10.07 -5.06 6.46
N LEU A 206 -8.94 -5.73 6.27
CA LEU A 206 -8.23 -5.88 5.01
C LEU A 206 -8.19 -7.36 4.67
N THR A 207 -8.72 -7.73 3.50
CA THR A 207 -8.70 -9.11 3.00
C THR A 207 -7.77 -9.18 1.80
N ILE A 208 -6.79 -10.06 1.86
CA ILE A 208 -5.78 -10.23 0.82
C ILE A 208 -6.04 -11.56 0.10
N LEU A 209 -6.31 -11.47 -1.20
CA LEU A 209 -6.48 -12.61 -2.10
C LEU A 209 -5.16 -12.84 -2.82
N LYS A 210 -4.55 -14.00 -2.59
CA LYS A 210 -3.21 -14.32 -3.10
C LYS A 210 -3.23 -15.37 -4.20
N ASP A 211 -4.22 -16.25 -4.16
CA ASP A 211 -4.38 -17.37 -5.08
C ASP A 211 -5.19 -16.97 -6.32
N ALA A 212 -4.76 -17.44 -7.50
CA ALA A 212 -5.46 -17.17 -8.75
C ALA A 212 -6.87 -17.79 -8.81
N SER A 213 -7.21 -18.81 -8.01
CA SER A 213 -8.58 -19.30 -7.92
C SER A 213 -9.55 -18.23 -7.40
N GLU A 214 -9.06 -17.30 -6.54
CA GLU A 214 -9.85 -16.22 -6.01
C GLU A 214 -9.61 -14.90 -6.76
N THR A 215 -8.37 -14.61 -7.21
CA THR A 215 -8.07 -13.34 -7.90
C THR A 215 -8.56 -13.34 -9.36
N ALA A 216 -8.78 -14.52 -9.98
CA ALA A 216 -9.38 -14.61 -11.32
C ALA A 216 -10.79 -14.03 -11.42
N GLN A 217 -11.50 -13.86 -10.30
CA GLN A 217 -12.76 -13.12 -10.26
C GLN A 217 -12.61 -11.65 -10.68
N TYR A 218 -11.39 -11.11 -10.62
CA TYR A 218 -11.03 -9.76 -11.05
C TYR A 218 -10.30 -9.76 -12.41
N GLY A 219 -10.18 -10.93 -13.04
CA GLY A 219 -9.73 -11.15 -14.41
C GLY A 219 -8.39 -10.50 -14.72
N SER A 220 -8.42 -9.56 -15.62
CA SER A 220 -7.26 -8.83 -16.13
C SER A 220 -6.52 -7.94 -15.13
N ARG A 221 -7.00 -7.80 -13.90
CA ARG A 221 -6.39 -7.00 -12.84
C ARG A 221 -5.94 -7.85 -11.64
N GLY A 222 -6.24 -9.15 -11.65
CA GLY A 222 -5.95 -10.05 -10.54
C GLY A 222 -4.52 -10.61 -10.51
N ALA A 223 -3.68 -10.34 -11.52
CA ALA A 223 -2.37 -10.98 -11.68
C ALA A 223 -1.38 -10.70 -10.54
N SER A 224 -1.40 -9.50 -9.97
CA SER A 224 -0.51 -9.08 -8.88
C SER A 224 -1.13 -9.24 -7.48
N GLY A 225 -2.26 -10.01 -7.36
CA GLY A 225 -3.02 -10.14 -6.13
C GLY A 225 -4.09 -9.06 -5.97
N VAL A 226 -4.95 -9.21 -4.96
CA VAL A 226 -6.03 -8.27 -4.68
C VAL A 226 -6.11 -7.97 -3.19
N ILE A 227 -6.26 -6.70 -2.83
CA ILE A 227 -6.52 -6.24 -1.46
C ILE A 227 -7.91 -5.65 -1.40
N VAL A 228 -8.80 -6.31 -0.68
CA VAL A 228 -10.17 -5.83 -0.43
C VAL A 228 -10.22 -5.13 0.91
N VAL A 229 -10.51 -3.85 0.89
CA VAL A 229 -10.66 -2.99 2.06
C VAL A 229 -12.13 -2.90 2.41
N THR A 230 -12.48 -3.37 3.59
CA THR A 230 -13.81 -3.15 4.18
C THR A 230 -13.68 -2.03 5.19
N THR A 231 -14.43 -0.95 4.98
CA THR A 231 -14.45 0.16 5.94
C THR A 231 -15.54 -0.04 6.99
N ALA A 232 -15.34 0.57 8.15
CA ALA A 232 -16.30 0.53 9.23
C ALA A 232 -17.60 1.22 8.81
N LYS A 233 -18.73 0.55 9.02
CA LYS A 233 -20.09 1.02 8.70
C LYS A 233 -20.90 1.26 9.98
N GLY A 234 -21.99 2.00 9.88
CA GLY A 234 -22.96 2.15 10.95
C GLY A 234 -23.61 0.81 11.29
N LYS A 235 -23.80 0.54 12.58
CA LYS A 235 -24.49 -0.66 13.07
C LYS A 235 -25.95 -0.33 13.37
N LEU A 236 -26.85 -1.25 13.01
CA LEU A 236 -28.28 -1.11 13.33
C LEU A 236 -28.50 -1.13 14.86
N GLY A 237 -29.40 -0.28 15.35
CA GLY A 237 -29.77 -0.23 16.78
C GLY A 237 -28.67 0.31 17.73
N TYR A 238 -27.58 0.87 17.21
CA TYR A 238 -26.44 1.30 18.00
C TYR A 238 -25.95 2.70 17.60
N SER A 239 -25.59 3.53 18.58
CA SER A 239 -24.98 4.85 18.35
C SER A 239 -23.69 4.97 19.14
N SER A 240 -22.66 5.52 18.50
CA SER A 240 -21.35 5.73 19.13
C SER A 240 -20.63 6.94 18.54
N LEU A 241 -19.85 7.59 19.37
CA LEU A 241 -18.87 8.59 18.97
C LEU A 241 -17.49 8.09 19.41
N SER A 242 -16.50 8.16 18.55
CA SER A 242 -15.13 7.82 18.91
C SER A 242 -14.14 8.85 18.38
N TYR A 243 -13.10 9.07 19.16
CA TYR A 243 -11.95 9.88 18.80
C TYR A 243 -10.68 9.05 18.95
N ASN A 244 -9.84 9.05 17.91
CA ASN A 244 -8.51 8.46 17.92
C ASN A 244 -7.50 9.54 17.53
N GLY A 245 -6.55 9.83 18.40
CA GLY A 245 -5.50 10.81 18.20
C GLY A 245 -4.13 10.22 18.42
N GLN A 246 -3.15 10.58 17.58
CA GLN A 246 -1.74 10.26 17.75
C GLN A 246 -0.95 11.56 17.60
N PHE A 247 0.01 11.76 18.48
CA PHE A 247 0.94 12.88 18.46
C PHE A 247 2.35 12.34 18.60
N GLY A 248 3.15 12.49 17.55
CA GLY A 248 4.50 11.96 17.46
C GLY A 248 5.54 13.04 17.21
N VAL A 249 6.76 12.77 17.71
CA VAL A 249 7.97 13.56 17.50
C VAL A 249 8.96 12.68 16.74
N ASN A 250 9.45 13.19 15.60
CA ASN A 250 10.38 12.52 14.71
C ASN A 250 11.78 13.07 14.90
N THR A 251 12.78 12.18 14.96
CA THR A 251 14.20 12.52 14.92
C THR A 251 14.89 11.69 13.84
N VAL A 252 15.98 12.18 13.26
CA VAL A 252 16.79 11.42 12.31
C VAL A 252 17.30 10.15 12.98
N TYR A 253 17.26 9.02 12.25
CA TYR A 253 17.65 7.72 12.79
C TYR A 253 19.16 7.47 12.74
N LYS A 254 19.81 7.80 11.60
CA LYS A 254 21.23 7.57 11.33
C LYS A 254 21.72 8.58 10.29
N ASN A 255 22.94 9.10 10.45
CA ASN A 255 23.63 9.96 9.51
C ASN A 255 24.90 9.29 8.98
N LEU A 256 25.45 9.87 7.89
CA LEU A 256 26.79 9.53 7.39
C LEU A 256 27.85 10.33 8.16
N ASP A 257 28.97 9.70 8.39
CA ASP A 257 30.15 10.30 9.05
C ASP A 257 31.03 11.00 7.99
N LEU A 258 30.72 12.26 7.72
CA LEU A 258 31.42 13.10 6.75
C LEU A 258 32.58 13.85 7.39
N MET A 259 33.60 14.21 6.61
CA MET A 259 34.66 15.09 7.13
C MET A 259 34.07 16.42 7.59
N SER A 260 34.38 16.81 8.82
CA SER A 260 34.17 18.17 9.33
C SER A 260 35.10 19.17 8.64
N ALA A 261 34.80 20.47 8.71
CA ALA A 261 35.68 21.47 8.13
C ALA A 261 37.10 21.46 8.69
N SER A 262 37.27 21.07 9.97
CA SER A 262 38.62 20.93 10.56
C SER A 262 39.39 19.71 10.00
N GLU A 263 38.73 18.54 9.89
CA GLU A 263 39.30 17.34 9.26
C GLU A 263 39.62 17.57 7.79
N TYR A 264 38.73 18.25 7.07
CA TYR A 264 38.92 18.62 5.67
C TYR A 264 40.19 19.50 5.48
N ARG A 265 40.35 20.57 6.28
CA ARG A 265 41.56 21.43 6.27
C ARG A 265 42.80 20.67 6.60
N GLU A 266 42.77 19.83 7.63
CA GLU A 266 43.93 19.03 8.08
C GLU A 266 44.33 18.02 7.00
N THR A 267 43.38 17.30 6.44
CA THR A 267 43.60 16.34 5.35
C THR A 267 44.18 17.01 4.10
N ALA A 268 43.56 18.12 3.64
CA ALA A 268 44.05 18.84 2.48
C ALA A 268 45.50 19.33 2.70
N LYS A 269 45.79 19.87 3.87
CA LYS A 269 47.12 20.31 4.25
C LYS A 269 48.15 19.16 4.30
N SER A 270 47.74 18.01 4.88
CA SER A 270 48.63 16.82 4.98
C SER A 270 48.98 16.22 3.62
N LEU A 271 48.06 16.33 2.66
CA LEU A 271 48.21 15.86 1.27
C LEU A 271 48.82 16.95 0.35
N GLY A 272 49.04 18.16 0.84
CA GLY A 272 49.58 19.26 0.03
C GLY A 272 48.64 19.74 -1.06
N LEU A 273 47.30 19.56 -0.90
CA LEU A 273 46.29 19.92 -1.89
C LEU A 273 45.85 21.37 -1.74
N THR A 274 45.52 22.00 -2.89
CA THR A 274 44.95 23.33 -2.92
C THR A 274 43.43 23.25 -3.05
N TYR A 275 42.72 24.06 -2.26
CA TYR A 275 41.28 24.14 -2.25
C TYR A 275 40.80 25.53 -1.88
N THR A 276 39.50 25.82 -2.07
CA THR A 276 38.89 27.07 -1.64
C THR A 276 38.47 26.95 -0.17
N ASP A 277 39.04 27.77 0.71
CA ASP A 277 38.65 27.91 2.11
C ASP A 277 37.88 29.21 2.32
N MET A 278 36.57 29.09 2.59
CA MET A 278 35.69 30.23 2.84
C MET A 278 35.59 30.60 4.33
N GLY A 279 36.38 29.93 5.19
CA GLY A 279 36.46 30.20 6.64
C GLY A 279 35.23 29.67 7.43
N GLY A 280 34.31 29.01 6.82
CA GLY A 280 33.16 28.41 7.48
C GLY A 280 33.46 27.08 8.18
N ASP A 281 32.48 26.59 8.90
CA ASP A 281 32.47 25.27 9.56
C ASP A 281 31.03 24.74 9.54
N THR A 282 30.64 24.13 8.43
CA THR A 282 29.26 23.77 8.15
C THR A 282 29.12 22.28 7.86
N ASN A 283 28.33 21.59 8.65
CA ASN A 283 27.85 20.23 8.31
C ASN A 283 26.57 20.36 7.49
N PHE A 284 26.70 20.39 6.16
CA PHE A 284 25.56 20.62 5.25
C PHE A 284 24.50 19.51 5.33
N LEU A 285 24.87 18.27 5.71
CA LEU A 285 23.90 17.20 5.92
C LEU A 285 23.00 17.51 7.13
N GLU A 286 23.55 17.96 8.24
CA GLU A 286 22.77 18.41 9.40
C GLU A 286 21.96 19.68 9.11
N GLU A 287 22.49 20.58 8.29
CA GLU A 287 21.78 21.82 7.94
C GLU A 287 20.53 21.59 7.09
N ILE A 288 20.49 20.58 6.25
CA ILE A 288 19.26 20.22 5.52
C ILE A 288 18.28 19.43 6.35
N GLU A 289 18.71 18.84 7.47
CA GLU A 289 17.87 18.06 8.36
C GLU A 289 16.97 18.92 9.24
N ARG A 290 15.88 18.34 9.64
CA ARG A 290 14.95 18.91 10.61
C ARG A 290 15.32 18.39 12.00
N ASN A 291 15.68 19.28 12.93
CA ASN A 291 16.00 18.89 14.30
C ASN A 291 14.89 18.07 14.96
N VAL A 292 13.64 18.49 14.78
CA VAL A 292 12.45 17.82 15.28
C VAL A 292 11.33 17.93 14.26
N GLY A 293 10.85 16.81 13.77
CA GLY A 293 9.67 16.71 12.93
C GLY A 293 8.44 16.30 13.74
N LEU A 294 7.25 16.67 13.28
CA LEU A 294 5.99 16.30 13.91
C LEU A 294 5.24 15.29 13.05
N THR A 295 4.62 14.31 13.71
CA THR A 295 3.63 13.43 13.11
C THR A 295 2.35 13.48 13.94
N GLN A 296 1.22 13.76 13.30
CA GLN A 296 -0.09 13.78 13.93
C GLN A 296 -1.07 12.98 13.09
N ASN A 297 -1.94 12.22 13.75
CA ASN A 297 -3.04 11.52 13.13
C ASN A 297 -4.27 11.66 14.03
N HIS A 298 -5.33 12.26 13.52
CA HIS A 298 -6.56 12.48 14.24
C HIS A 298 -7.73 11.94 13.43
N ASN A 299 -8.58 11.13 14.06
CA ASN A 299 -9.80 10.60 13.46
C ASN A 299 -10.95 10.71 14.46
N ILE A 300 -12.00 11.38 14.06
CA ILE A 300 -13.27 11.42 14.79
C ILE A 300 -14.33 10.71 13.96
N SER A 301 -15.09 9.81 14.57
CA SER A 301 -16.16 9.10 13.87
C SER A 301 -17.40 9.01 14.71
N PHE A 302 -18.54 9.26 14.07
CA PHE A 302 -19.88 9.13 14.61
C PHE A 302 -20.61 8.01 13.85
N SER A 303 -21.28 7.14 14.57
CA SER A 303 -22.14 6.10 14.03
C SER A 303 -23.48 6.13 14.72
N SER A 304 -24.56 5.99 13.95
CA SER A 304 -25.91 5.89 14.49
C SER A 304 -26.75 4.97 13.63
N GLY A 305 -27.65 4.20 14.25
CA GLY A 305 -28.56 3.32 13.53
C GLY A 305 -29.87 3.06 14.24
N THR A 306 -30.90 2.83 13.45
CA THR A 306 -32.22 2.29 13.83
C THR A 306 -32.29 0.82 13.41
N ASP A 307 -33.46 0.18 13.54
CA ASP A 307 -33.65 -1.20 13.09
C ASP A 307 -33.59 -1.39 11.57
N THR A 308 -33.73 -0.31 10.81
CA THR A 308 -33.81 -0.34 9.34
C THR A 308 -32.79 0.57 8.66
N SER A 309 -32.14 1.45 9.40
CA SER A 309 -31.15 2.38 8.83
C SER A 309 -29.92 2.47 9.66
N SER A 310 -28.78 2.74 9.02
CA SER A 310 -27.55 3.08 9.72
C SER A 310 -26.78 4.14 8.96
N LEU A 311 -26.10 5.00 9.72
CA LEU A 311 -25.24 6.06 9.21
C LEU A 311 -23.92 6.03 9.94
N ARG A 312 -22.82 6.24 9.25
CA ARG A 312 -21.52 6.53 9.83
C ARG A 312 -20.90 7.72 9.10
N ALA A 313 -20.38 8.66 9.87
CA ALA A 313 -19.60 9.78 9.38
C ALA A 313 -18.24 9.80 10.09
N SER A 314 -17.17 10.10 9.36
CA SER A 314 -15.84 10.28 9.93
C SER A 314 -15.09 11.43 9.28
N LEU A 315 -14.22 12.07 10.09
CA LEU A 315 -13.29 13.09 9.66
C LEU A 315 -11.89 12.69 10.13
N GLY A 316 -10.92 12.81 9.23
CA GLY A 316 -9.53 12.49 9.49
C GLY A 316 -8.60 13.64 9.16
N PHE A 317 -7.52 13.76 9.91
CA PHE A 317 -6.42 14.66 9.65
C PHE A 317 -5.10 13.97 9.95
N VAL A 318 -4.17 14.00 9.00
CA VAL A 318 -2.81 13.51 9.14
C VAL A 318 -1.85 14.64 8.80
N LEU A 319 -0.88 14.88 9.68
CA LEU A 319 0.31 15.68 9.42
C LEU A 319 1.53 14.77 9.57
N ARG A 320 2.44 14.80 8.61
CA ARG A 320 3.71 14.08 8.68
C ARG A 320 4.83 14.99 8.17
N GLN A 321 5.76 15.33 9.05
CA GLN A 321 6.97 16.04 8.70
C GLN A 321 8.13 15.05 8.63
N GLY A 322 8.90 15.10 7.55
CA GLY A 322 10.04 14.21 7.35
C GLY A 322 11.29 14.63 8.12
N ALA A 323 12.33 13.81 7.97
CA ALA A 323 13.66 14.09 8.52
C ALA A 323 14.31 15.33 7.90
N LEU A 324 14.01 15.65 6.64
CA LEU A 324 14.56 16.80 5.93
C LEU A 324 13.62 18.01 6.01
N LYS A 325 14.19 19.21 5.95
CA LYS A 325 13.45 20.48 5.78
C LYS A 325 12.69 20.43 4.44
N ASN A 326 11.61 21.19 4.30
CA ASN A 326 10.76 21.25 3.10
C ASN A 326 10.20 19.90 2.62
N SER A 327 10.07 18.94 3.53
CA SER A 327 9.51 17.64 3.26
C SER A 327 8.41 17.36 4.27
N ASP A 328 7.15 17.57 3.88
CA ASP A 328 5.98 17.35 4.73
C ASP A 328 4.72 17.03 3.93
N MET A 329 3.78 16.39 4.59
CA MET A 329 2.48 16.01 4.04
C MET A 329 1.36 16.31 5.03
N LYS A 330 0.28 16.92 4.53
CA LYS A 330 -0.99 17.12 5.27
C LYS A 330 -2.10 16.46 4.47
N ASN A 331 -2.89 15.61 5.12
CA ASN A 331 -4.02 14.93 4.49
C ASN A 331 -5.28 15.13 5.31
N PHE A 332 -6.33 15.64 4.69
CA PHE A 332 -7.67 15.77 5.25
C PHE A 332 -8.58 14.75 4.58
N THR A 333 -9.38 14.03 5.37
CA THR A 333 -10.34 13.05 4.85
C THR A 333 -11.71 13.26 5.45
N ALA A 334 -12.73 12.99 4.65
CA ALA A 334 -14.11 12.95 5.10
C ALA A 334 -14.81 11.74 4.48
N LYS A 335 -15.54 10.97 5.27
CA LYS A 335 -16.25 9.78 4.82
C LYS A 335 -17.67 9.76 5.39
N LEU A 336 -18.62 9.36 4.56
CA LEU A 336 -20.01 9.17 4.92
C LEU A 336 -20.53 7.87 4.32
N ASP A 337 -21.06 6.99 5.14
CA ASP A 337 -21.68 5.74 4.73
C ASP A 337 -23.10 5.66 5.28
N GLY A 338 -24.07 5.35 4.42
CA GLY A 338 -25.46 5.16 4.77
C GLY A 338 -25.98 3.81 4.27
N THR A 339 -26.77 3.15 5.08
CA THR A 339 -27.52 1.93 4.70
C THR A 339 -28.97 2.10 5.09
N GLN A 340 -29.89 1.79 4.15
CA GLN A 340 -31.34 1.82 4.37
C GLN A 340 -31.96 0.52 3.89
N TYR A 341 -32.76 -0.12 4.75
CA TYR A 341 -33.62 -1.24 4.41
C TYR A 341 -35.06 -0.75 4.21
N LEU A 342 -35.68 -1.20 3.12
CA LEU A 342 -37.04 -0.83 2.72
C LEU A 342 -37.86 -2.10 2.43
N PHE A 343 -39.20 -1.97 2.46
CA PHE A 343 -40.14 -3.04 2.10
C PHE A 343 -39.85 -4.34 2.88
N ASP A 344 -39.90 -4.28 4.22
CA ASP A 344 -39.60 -5.40 5.11
C ASP A 344 -38.24 -6.10 4.81
N LYS A 345 -37.23 -5.28 4.47
CA LYS A 345 -35.86 -5.71 4.10
C LYS A 345 -35.73 -6.41 2.75
N HIS A 346 -36.77 -6.33 1.89
CA HIS A 346 -36.66 -6.82 0.50
C HIS A 346 -35.74 -5.97 -0.36
N LEU A 347 -35.61 -4.66 -0.07
CA LEU A 347 -34.68 -3.76 -0.73
C LEU A 347 -33.69 -3.19 0.28
N LYS A 348 -32.38 -3.35 -0.01
CA LYS A 348 -31.26 -2.72 0.71
C LYS A 348 -30.62 -1.68 -0.18
N LEU A 349 -30.54 -0.45 0.27
CA LEU A 349 -29.81 0.65 -0.37
C LEU A 349 -28.57 0.97 0.46
N GLU A 350 -27.42 1.07 -0.18
CA GLU A 350 -26.15 1.49 0.40
C GLU A 350 -25.59 2.66 -0.40
N LEU A 351 -25.13 3.69 0.28
CA LEU A 351 -24.48 4.86 -0.29
C LEU A 351 -23.20 5.15 0.48
N GLY A 352 -22.10 5.38 -0.24
CA GLY A 352 -20.84 5.81 0.35
C GLY A 352 -20.30 7.02 -0.39
N ILE A 353 -19.72 7.95 0.38
CA ILE A 353 -19.01 9.13 -0.11
C ILE A 353 -17.69 9.22 0.64
N PHE A 354 -16.60 9.33 -0.09
CA PHE A 354 -15.27 9.56 0.46
C PHE A 354 -14.62 10.73 -0.25
N GLY A 355 -14.06 11.65 0.50
CA GLY A 355 -13.28 12.77 -0.01
C GLY A 355 -11.94 12.86 0.71
N SER A 356 -10.87 13.21 -0.02
CA SER A 356 -9.58 13.53 0.57
C SER A 356 -8.92 14.71 -0.13
N GLN A 357 -8.16 15.49 0.65
CA GLN A 357 -7.25 16.51 0.13
C GLN A 357 -5.90 16.36 0.81
N ARG A 358 -4.89 16.02 0.00
CA ARG A 358 -3.50 15.86 0.42
C ARG A 358 -2.66 17.01 -0.16
N ASN A 359 -1.95 17.71 0.71
CA ASN A 359 -0.97 18.71 0.34
C ASN A 359 0.42 18.21 0.76
N SER A 360 1.36 18.17 -0.18
CA SER A 360 2.72 17.68 0.05
C SER A 360 3.73 18.73 -0.42
N ASN A 361 4.64 19.12 0.46
CA ASN A 361 5.89 19.77 0.09
C ASN A 361 6.90 18.67 -0.14
N ILE A 362 7.56 18.69 -1.29
CA ILE A 362 8.49 17.67 -1.72
C ILE A 362 9.88 18.25 -1.75
N GLN A 363 10.85 17.48 -1.31
CA GLN A 363 12.24 17.84 -1.53
C GLN A 363 12.57 17.69 -3.02
N TYR A 364 12.88 18.81 -3.66
CA TYR A 364 13.28 18.79 -5.07
C TYR A 364 14.49 17.90 -5.29
N ASP A 365 14.38 16.95 -6.21
CA ASP A 365 15.43 16.04 -6.64
C ASP A 365 16.29 15.50 -5.47
N MET A 366 15.80 14.44 -4.81
CA MET A 366 16.42 13.88 -3.63
C MET A 366 17.88 13.46 -3.86
N HIS A 367 18.22 12.99 -5.06
CA HIS A 367 19.61 12.65 -5.41
C HIS A 367 20.49 13.90 -5.39
N LYS A 368 20.09 15.00 -6.05
CA LYS A 368 20.85 16.25 -6.05
C LYS A 368 20.98 16.84 -4.64
N MET A 369 19.88 16.86 -3.89
CA MET A 369 19.88 17.37 -2.53
C MET A 369 20.83 16.60 -1.62
N PHE A 370 20.71 15.27 -1.60
CA PHE A 370 21.49 14.43 -0.70
C PHE A 370 22.96 14.35 -1.14
N TYR A 371 23.21 14.22 -2.45
CA TYR A 371 24.58 14.26 -2.96
C TYR A 371 25.26 15.61 -2.67
N SER A 372 24.55 16.71 -2.92
CA SER A 372 25.10 18.03 -2.60
C SER A 372 25.39 18.18 -1.10
N ALA A 373 24.45 17.77 -0.23
CA ALA A 373 24.65 17.87 1.22
C ALA A 373 25.81 17.03 1.74
N THR A 374 26.12 15.90 1.09
CA THR A 374 27.20 15.01 1.48
C THR A 374 28.57 15.38 0.87
N ALA A 375 28.56 15.97 -0.33
CA ALA A 375 29.77 16.24 -1.10
C ALA A 375 30.19 17.72 -1.10
N TYR A 376 29.37 18.65 -0.57
CA TYR A 376 29.69 20.07 -0.57
C TYR A 376 30.85 20.37 0.38
N ASN A 377 31.72 21.32 -0.01
CA ASN A 377 32.89 21.73 0.76
C ASN A 377 32.46 22.32 2.12
N PRO A 378 32.82 21.71 3.26
CA PRO A 378 32.36 22.11 4.60
C PRO A 378 32.95 23.44 5.09
N THR A 379 33.92 24.00 4.36
CA THR A 379 34.51 25.32 4.70
C THR A 379 33.65 26.50 4.22
N TYR A 380 32.56 26.24 3.46
CA TYR A 380 31.61 27.29 3.11
C TYR A 380 30.70 27.62 4.31
N PRO A 381 30.40 28.92 4.53
CA PRO A 381 29.53 29.31 5.65
C PRO A 381 28.05 29.06 5.33
N ASN A 382 27.24 28.85 6.36
CA ASN A 382 25.79 28.70 6.25
C ASN A 382 25.04 30.03 6.31
N VAL A 383 25.60 31.07 5.72
CA VAL A 383 25.00 32.40 5.66
C VAL A 383 24.99 32.92 4.22
N ARG A 384 24.02 33.77 3.92
CA ARG A 384 23.97 34.44 2.60
C ARG A 384 24.98 35.58 2.55
N ASN A 385 25.52 35.82 1.37
CA ASN A 385 26.41 36.93 1.10
C ASN A 385 25.62 38.29 1.09
N ASP A 386 26.32 39.40 0.92
CA ASP A 386 25.76 40.77 0.93
C ASP A 386 24.69 41.02 -0.16
N LYS A 387 24.65 40.17 -1.18
CA LYS A 387 23.62 40.15 -2.24
C LYS A 387 22.40 39.33 -1.91
N GLY A 388 22.38 38.66 -0.75
CA GLY A 388 21.29 37.75 -0.36
C GLY A 388 21.33 36.42 -1.08
N GLU A 389 22.45 36.06 -1.71
CA GLU A 389 22.68 34.79 -2.41
C GLU A 389 23.51 33.86 -1.54
N TRP A 390 23.38 32.54 -1.80
CA TRP A 390 24.28 31.53 -1.25
C TRP A 390 25.60 31.53 -2.05
N ASP A 391 26.73 31.40 -1.39
CA ASP A 391 28.01 31.22 -2.07
C ASP A 391 28.06 29.78 -2.63
N GLU A 392 28.44 29.66 -3.91
CA GLU A 392 28.48 28.40 -4.63
C GLU A 392 29.91 27.97 -4.91
N ASP A 393 30.19 26.67 -4.74
CA ASP A 393 31.45 26.07 -5.15
C ASP A 393 31.39 25.72 -6.64
N LEU A 394 31.90 26.62 -7.47
CA LEU A 394 31.88 26.46 -8.93
C LEU A 394 32.91 25.42 -9.45
N LEU A 395 33.76 24.86 -8.59
CA LEU A 395 34.70 23.80 -8.93
C LEU A 395 34.06 22.40 -8.82
N ALA A 396 33.05 22.27 -7.96
CA ALA A 396 32.32 21.03 -7.76
C ALA A 396 31.20 20.89 -8.81
N ASN A 397 31.43 20.08 -9.84
CA ASN A 397 30.42 19.82 -10.87
C ASN A 397 29.25 18.99 -10.32
N GLU A 398 28.02 19.34 -10.69
CA GLU A 398 26.76 18.69 -10.25
C GLU A 398 26.50 18.70 -8.73
N VAL A 399 27.28 19.44 -7.96
CA VAL A 399 27.10 19.68 -6.52
C VAL A 399 26.75 21.14 -6.30
N TRP A 400 25.60 21.39 -5.72
CA TRP A 400 25.01 22.69 -5.49
C TRP A 400 25.09 23.08 -4.02
N ASN A 401 25.02 24.36 -3.69
CA ASN A 401 24.88 24.73 -2.28
C ASN A 401 23.57 24.14 -1.74
N PRO A 402 23.61 23.20 -0.75
CA PRO A 402 22.41 22.49 -0.27
C PRO A 402 21.37 23.44 0.32
N LEU A 403 21.79 24.55 0.92
CA LEU A 403 20.89 25.56 1.47
C LEU A 403 20.19 26.36 0.36
N GLY A 404 20.84 26.52 -0.79
CA GLY A 404 20.25 27.09 -1.99
C GLY A 404 19.17 26.15 -2.56
N LEU A 405 19.39 24.84 -2.53
CA LEU A 405 18.38 23.87 -2.96
C LEU A 405 17.13 23.87 -2.05
N LEU A 406 17.26 24.24 -0.77
CA LEU A 406 16.10 24.42 0.12
C LEU A 406 15.23 25.63 -0.25
N ASP A 407 15.72 26.57 -1.05
CA ASP A 407 14.94 27.72 -1.54
C ASP A 407 13.99 27.34 -2.70
N ILE A 408 14.11 26.13 -3.25
CA ILE A 408 13.25 25.63 -4.31
C ILE A 408 11.89 25.27 -3.73
N ASP A 409 10.83 25.79 -4.34
CA ASP A 409 9.47 25.37 -4.02
C ASP A 409 9.05 24.20 -4.92
N ASP A 410 8.68 23.08 -4.36
CA ASP A 410 8.07 21.95 -5.08
C ASP A 410 6.94 21.36 -4.24
N PHE A 411 5.71 21.42 -4.74
CA PHE A 411 4.59 20.87 -4.02
C PHE A 411 3.48 20.32 -4.90
N TYR A 412 2.80 19.32 -4.35
CA TYR A 412 1.61 18.71 -4.92
C TYR A 412 0.41 18.95 -4.02
N LYS A 413 -0.71 19.21 -4.67
CA LYS A 413 -2.03 19.18 -4.04
C LYS A 413 -2.87 18.13 -4.75
N ASP A 414 -3.12 17.03 -4.07
CA ASP A 414 -4.02 15.97 -4.53
C ASP A 414 -5.41 16.18 -3.91
N ALA A 415 -6.44 16.13 -4.71
CA ALA A 415 -7.82 16.09 -4.25
C ALA A 415 -8.52 14.88 -4.86
N SER A 416 -9.25 14.12 -4.06
CA SER A 416 -10.03 13.00 -4.56
C SER A 416 -11.44 12.96 -3.97
N VAL A 417 -12.39 12.54 -4.80
CA VAL A 417 -13.78 12.29 -4.39
C VAL A 417 -14.22 10.96 -4.98
N ASN A 418 -14.71 10.08 -4.13
CA ASN A 418 -15.40 8.86 -4.52
C ASN A 418 -16.85 8.92 -4.08
N VAL A 419 -17.76 8.59 -4.97
CA VAL A 419 -19.17 8.36 -4.66
C VAL A 419 -19.56 7.00 -5.20
N HIS A 420 -20.20 6.19 -4.38
CA HIS A 420 -20.71 4.88 -4.82
C HIS A 420 -22.08 4.58 -4.20
N GLY A 421 -22.84 3.77 -4.90
CA GLY A 421 -24.16 3.32 -4.47
C GLY A 421 -24.40 1.88 -4.86
N LYS A 422 -25.10 1.14 -4.00
CA LYS A 422 -25.54 -0.23 -4.24
C LYS A 422 -27.01 -0.40 -3.87
N ALA A 423 -27.78 -0.97 -4.76
CA ALA A 423 -29.13 -1.43 -4.50
C ALA A 423 -29.15 -2.96 -4.58
N THR A 424 -29.66 -3.62 -3.54
CA THR A 424 -29.80 -5.09 -3.49
C THR A 424 -31.27 -5.44 -3.24
N VAL A 425 -31.84 -6.24 -4.12
CA VAL A 425 -33.22 -6.73 -4.02
C VAL A 425 -33.22 -8.21 -3.73
N ASN A 426 -33.88 -8.62 -2.67
CA ASN A 426 -34.17 -10.03 -2.35
C ASN A 426 -35.42 -10.42 -3.15
N ILE A 427 -35.25 -11.22 -4.20
CA ILE A 427 -36.34 -11.64 -5.10
C ILE A 427 -37.15 -12.76 -4.45
N ILE A 428 -36.46 -13.81 -4.04
CA ILE A 428 -36.96 -14.94 -3.27
C ILE A 428 -35.87 -15.41 -2.29
N ASP A 429 -36.22 -16.30 -1.39
CA ASP A 429 -35.25 -16.89 -0.47
C ASP A 429 -34.07 -17.51 -1.23
N GLY A 430 -32.88 -17.03 -0.96
CA GLY A 430 -31.62 -17.41 -1.58
C GLY A 430 -31.31 -16.70 -2.90
N LEU A 431 -32.21 -15.94 -3.53
CA LEU A 431 -31.95 -15.23 -4.79
C LEU A 431 -31.95 -13.71 -4.61
N THR A 432 -30.80 -13.08 -4.86
CA THR A 432 -30.67 -11.63 -4.82
C THR A 432 -30.19 -11.08 -6.15
N VAL A 433 -30.68 -9.89 -6.50
CA VAL A 433 -30.17 -9.08 -7.62
C VAL A 433 -29.65 -7.76 -7.07
N SER A 434 -28.47 -7.38 -7.47
CA SER A 434 -27.88 -6.10 -7.06
C SER A 434 -27.36 -5.31 -8.25
N ALA A 435 -27.48 -4.00 -8.16
CA ALA A 435 -26.88 -3.03 -9.06
C ALA A 435 -25.93 -2.14 -8.23
N PHE A 436 -24.71 -1.93 -8.74
CA PHE A 436 -23.70 -1.08 -8.13
C PHE A 436 -23.22 -0.06 -9.14
N GLY A 437 -22.93 1.15 -8.67
CA GLY A 437 -22.34 2.21 -9.47
C GLY A 437 -21.35 3.01 -8.64
N SER A 438 -20.24 3.42 -9.25
CA SER A 438 -19.26 4.32 -8.62
C SER A 438 -18.69 5.33 -9.59
N TYR A 439 -18.32 6.48 -9.04
CA TYR A 439 -17.61 7.56 -9.70
C TYR A 439 -16.43 7.97 -8.84
N ASN A 440 -15.22 7.93 -9.42
CA ASN A 440 -14.00 8.45 -8.83
C ASN A 440 -13.54 9.68 -9.61
N TYR A 441 -13.22 10.73 -8.91
CA TYR A 441 -12.51 11.91 -9.41
C TYR A 441 -11.24 12.10 -8.62
N TRP A 442 -10.12 12.26 -9.31
CA TRP A 442 -8.85 12.63 -8.72
C TRP A 442 -8.23 13.75 -9.53
N ASN A 443 -7.71 14.76 -8.84
CA ASN A 443 -7.03 15.91 -9.41
C ASN A 443 -5.71 16.10 -8.68
N ARG A 444 -4.64 16.39 -9.44
CA ARG A 444 -3.35 16.83 -8.92
C ARG A 444 -2.97 18.17 -9.52
N ASP A 445 -2.72 19.17 -8.65
CA ASP A 445 -2.01 20.38 -8.99
C ASP A 445 -0.55 20.21 -8.56
N ASN A 446 0.37 20.32 -9.51
CA ASN A 446 1.82 20.41 -9.27
C ASN A 446 2.28 21.83 -9.54
N LYS A 447 3.07 22.39 -8.63
CA LYS A 447 3.65 23.72 -8.74
C LYS A 447 5.08 23.70 -8.26
N PHE A 448 5.96 24.25 -9.07
CA PHE A 448 7.39 24.20 -8.88
C PHE A 448 8.02 25.52 -9.26
N TYR A 449 9.05 25.95 -8.49
CA TYR A 449 9.80 27.16 -8.78
C TYR A 449 11.25 27.03 -8.32
N ILE A 450 12.20 27.21 -9.24
CA ILE A 450 13.62 27.40 -8.94
C ILE A 450 13.92 28.91 -8.99
N PRO A 451 14.40 29.52 -7.89
CA PRO A 451 14.67 30.95 -7.85
C PRO A 451 15.93 31.33 -8.62
N ASN A 452 15.97 32.57 -9.16
CA ASN A 452 17.07 33.09 -9.97
C ASN A 452 18.32 33.50 -9.15
N ASN A 453 18.23 33.54 -7.82
CA ASN A 453 19.33 33.90 -6.92
C ASN A 453 20.13 32.68 -6.40
N ILE A 454 19.89 31.50 -6.94
CA ILE A 454 20.72 30.30 -6.73
C ILE A 454 21.36 29.90 -8.05
N GLN A 455 22.51 29.25 -8.02
CA GLN A 455 23.26 28.88 -9.22
C GLN A 455 22.45 27.99 -10.16
N MET A 456 21.72 27.02 -9.61
CA MET A 456 20.85 26.15 -10.39
C MET A 456 19.80 26.96 -11.17
N GLY A 457 19.19 27.97 -10.57
CA GLY A 457 18.22 28.84 -11.23
C GLY A 457 18.85 29.73 -12.31
N LYS A 458 20.06 30.23 -12.08
CA LYS A 458 20.82 30.98 -13.07
C LYS A 458 21.12 30.12 -14.31
N LEU A 459 21.53 28.87 -14.13
CA LEU A 459 21.82 27.93 -15.23
C LEU A 459 20.56 27.44 -15.94
N ASN A 460 19.43 27.37 -15.26
CA ASN A 460 18.14 27.00 -15.84
C ASN A 460 17.36 28.19 -16.41
N GLY A 461 18.04 29.14 -17.00
CA GLY A 461 17.46 30.27 -17.74
C GLY A 461 17.03 31.43 -16.85
N ASN A 462 17.70 31.66 -15.73
CA ASN A 462 17.49 32.77 -14.79
C ASN A 462 16.12 32.67 -14.07
N GLY A 463 15.88 31.53 -13.40
CA GLY A 463 14.64 31.22 -12.72
C GLY A 463 13.69 30.37 -13.59
N TRP A 464 13.10 29.37 -13.00
CA TRP A 464 12.25 28.38 -13.68
C TRP A 464 10.98 28.14 -12.90
N ALA A 465 9.82 28.34 -13.54
CA ALA A 465 8.50 28.05 -13.00
C ALA A 465 7.80 26.98 -13.81
N TYR A 466 7.13 26.05 -13.13
CA TYR A 466 6.33 25.00 -13.72
C TYR A 466 5.01 24.86 -12.99
N ILE A 467 3.93 24.70 -13.75
CA ILE A 467 2.59 24.38 -13.26
C ILE A 467 2.05 23.22 -14.09
N ALA A 468 1.53 22.20 -13.44
CA ALA A 468 0.79 21.15 -14.12
C ALA A 468 -0.51 20.83 -13.38
N ASN A 469 -1.54 20.49 -14.13
CA ASN A 469 -2.81 20.02 -13.63
C ASN A 469 -3.14 18.67 -14.29
N THR A 470 -3.42 17.67 -13.47
CA THR A 470 -3.79 16.33 -13.92
C THR A 470 -5.15 15.96 -13.36
N ASN A 471 -6.03 15.47 -14.21
CA ASN A 471 -7.36 14.99 -13.82
C ASN A 471 -7.55 13.52 -14.23
N ARG A 472 -8.14 12.73 -13.35
CA ARG A 472 -8.59 11.38 -13.66
C ARG A 472 -10.03 11.18 -13.23
N LYS A 473 -10.84 10.57 -14.10
CA LYS A 473 -12.24 10.23 -13.84
C LYS A 473 -12.46 8.77 -14.19
N ASP A 474 -12.93 8.01 -13.22
CA ASP A 474 -13.21 6.60 -13.38
C ASP A 474 -14.70 6.36 -13.10
N TYR A 475 -15.37 5.75 -14.06
CA TYR A 475 -16.77 5.35 -13.95
C TYR A 475 -16.83 3.83 -13.94
N MET A 476 -17.62 3.27 -13.05
CA MET A 476 -17.86 1.84 -12.98
C MET A 476 -19.32 1.56 -12.68
N GLY A 477 -19.88 0.56 -13.35
CA GLY A 477 -21.20 0.04 -13.05
C GLY A 477 -21.24 -1.47 -13.23
N ASN A 478 -21.96 -2.17 -12.34
CA ASN A 478 -22.19 -3.60 -12.50
C ASN A 478 -23.61 -4.01 -12.07
N VAL A 479 -24.06 -5.12 -12.65
CA VAL A 479 -25.26 -5.83 -12.23
C VAL A 479 -24.87 -7.26 -11.89
N MET A 480 -25.35 -7.75 -10.76
CA MET A 480 -25.00 -9.04 -10.22
C MET A 480 -26.25 -9.79 -9.79
N VAL A 481 -26.34 -11.06 -10.18
CA VAL A 481 -27.34 -12.03 -9.70
C VAL A 481 -26.62 -13.03 -8.83
N ASN A 482 -27.06 -13.21 -7.59
CA ASN A 482 -26.51 -14.16 -6.65
C ASN A 482 -27.59 -15.10 -6.14
N PHE A 483 -27.30 -16.40 -6.17
CA PHE A 483 -28.14 -17.46 -5.64
C PHE A 483 -27.36 -18.25 -4.59
N SER A 484 -27.87 -18.34 -3.37
CA SER A 484 -27.26 -19.08 -2.25
C SER A 484 -28.33 -19.87 -1.51
N LYS A 485 -28.22 -21.19 -1.50
CA LYS A 485 -29.24 -22.06 -0.88
C LYS A 485 -28.69 -23.40 -0.41
N ASP A 486 -29.23 -23.84 0.73
CA ASP A 486 -29.01 -25.16 1.28
C ASP A 486 -30.09 -26.18 0.80
N PHE A 487 -29.62 -27.33 0.32
CA PHE A 487 -30.44 -28.48 -0.07
C PHE A 487 -29.98 -29.71 0.73
N GLY A 488 -30.35 -29.77 2.01
CA GLY A 488 -29.93 -30.82 2.93
C GLY A 488 -28.42 -30.81 3.19
N LYS A 489 -27.66 -31.73 2.60
CA LYS A 489 -26.19 -31.77 2.74
C LYS A 489 -25.46 -30.99 1.65
N HIS A 490 -26.17 -30.37 0.74
CA HIS A 490 -25.64 -29.66 -0.39
C HIS A 490 -25.86 -28.15 -0.17
N HIS A 491 -24.81 -27.37 -0.27
CA HIS A 491 -24.87 -25.93 -0.30
C HIS A 491 -24.37 -25.44 -1.67
N ILE A 492 -25.10 -24.54 -2.29
CA ILE A 492 -24.77 -24.00 -3.62
C ILE A 492 -24.79 -22.48 -3.52
N ASP A 493 -23.66 -21.83 -3.87
CA ASP A 493 -23.58 -20.42 -4.18
C ASP A 493 -23.28 -20.26 -5.66
N ALA A 494 -24.13 -19.56 -6.39
CA ALA A 494 -23.93 -19.26 -7.79
C ALA A 494 -24.03 -17.75 -8.01
N LEU A 495 -23.13 -17.18 -8.82
CA LEU A 495 -23.06 -15.76 -9.08
C LEU A 495 -22.85 -15.52 -10.57
N ALA A 496 -23.59 -14.58 -11.14
CA ALA A 496 -23.36 -14.03 -12.48
C ALA A 496 -23.23 -12.51 -12.40
N LEU A 497 -22.24 -11.95 -13.10
CA LEU A 497 -21.89 -10.53 -13.09
C LEU A 497 -21.69 -10.02 -14.50
N MET A 498 -22.22 -8.82 -14.75
CA MET A 498 -21.87 -7.96 -15.88
C MET A 498 -21.36 -6.63 -15.34
N GLU A 499 -20.19 -6.18 -15.83
CA GLU A 499 -19.51 -4.98 -15.36
C GLU A 499 -18.98 -4.15 -16.54
N GLY A 500 -19.15 -2.83 -16.46
CA GLY A 500 -18.58 -1.87 -17.39
C GLY A 500 -17.80 -0.79 -16.68
N GLN A 501 -16.68 -0.36 -17.28
CA GLN A 501 -15.81 0.67 -16.72
C GLN A 501 -15.31 1.60 -17.81
N LYS A 502 -15.18 2.87 -17.48
CA LYS A 502 -14.55 3.89 -18.34
C LYS A 502 -13.56 4.70 -17.51
N TYR A 503 -12.37 4.87 -18.06
CA TYR A 503 -11.29 5.67 -17.49
C TYR A 503 -10.98 6.82 -18.42
N THR A 504 -10.84 8.02 -17.87
CA THR A 504 -10.34 9.19 -18.58
C THR A 504 -9.23 9.84 -17.79
N TYR A 505 -8.21 10.26 -18.50
CA TYR A 505 -7.05 10.95 -17.95
C TYR A 505 -6.76 12.15 -18.83
N ASP A 506 -6.71 13.33 -18.25
CA ASP A 506 -6.31 14.56 -18.92
C ASP A 506 -5.30 15.32 -18.07
N TRP A 507 -4.28 15.88 -18.73
CA TRP A 507 -3.33 16.75 -18.06
C TRP A 507 -2.89 17.90 -18.97
N ASN A 508 -2.46 18.95 -18.33
CA ASN A 508 -1.83 20.09 -19.00
C ASN A 508 -0.70 20.64 -18.14
N SER A 509 0.31 21.23 -18.79
CA SER A 509 1.41 21.90 -18.11
C SER A 509 1.81 23.18 -18.80
N GLN A 510 2.39 24.08 -18.00
CA GLN A 510 2.95 25.35 -18.40
C GLN A 510 4.33 25.50 -17.75
N GLU A 511 5.29 25.90 -18.54
CA GLU A 511 6.67 26.12 -18.11
C GLU A 511 7.16 27.48 -18.59
N ALA A 512 7.93 28.16 -17.76
CA ALA A 512 8.47 29.49 -18.11
C ALA A 512 9.79 29.74 -17.40
N HIS A 513 10.67 30.46 -18.07
CA HIS A 513 12.03 30.80 -17.62
C HIS A 513 12.32 32.31 -17.73
N GLY A 514 13.34 32.77 -17.02
CA GLY A 514 13.79 34.17 -17.10
C GLY A 514 12.93 35.13 -16.27
N PHE A 515 12.98 34.95 -14.96
CA PHE A 515 12.28 35.83 -14.01
C PHE A 515 13.27 36.87 -13.46
N ASP A 516 12.98 38.15 -13.64
CA ASP A 516 13.77 39.24 -13.06
C ASP A 516 13.61 39.33 -11.53
N THR A 517 12.56 38.73 -10.99
CA THR A 517 12.26 38.75 -9.55
C THR A 517 11.65 37.41 -9.10
N ASN A 518 12.05 36.94 -7.92
CA ASN A 518 11.47 35.74 -7.28
C ASN A 518 10.12 36.01 -6.59
N TYR A 519 9.59 37.22 -6.62
CA TYR A 519 8.39 37.61 -5.89
C TYR A 519 7.15 36.86 -6.35
N PHE A 520 6.97 36.70 -7.67
CA PHE A 520 5.78 36.08 -8.23
C PHE A 520 5.85 34.54 -8.25
N LYS A 521 7.04 33.98 -8.36
CA LYS A 521 7.27 32.56 -8.54
C LYS A 521 6.37 32.04 -9.69
N PHE A 522 5.73 30.87 -9.49
CA PHE A 522 4.74 30.29 -10.42
C PHE A 522 3.38 31.03 -10.44
N ASN A 523 3.11 32.01 -9.56
CA ASN A 523 1.78 32.65 -9.51
C ASN A 523 1.57 33.69 -10.64
N ASN A 524 2.62 34.04 -11.37
CA ASN A 524 2.52 34.91 -12.53
C ASN A 524 3.51 34.50 -13.62
N MET A 525 3.13 33.49 -14.42
CA MET A 525 3.94 32.99 -15.53
C MET A 525 4.26 34.06 -16.60
N LYS A 526 3.41 35.08 -16.71
CA LYS A 526 3.62 36.21 -17.64
C LYS A 526 4.81 37.08 -17.25
N ALA A 527 5.29 37.00 -16.00
CA ALA A 527 6.49 37.75 -15.55
C ALA A 527 7.79 37.14 -16.07
N ALA A 528 7.76 35.98 -16.71
CA ALA A 528 8.90 35.32 -17.32
C ALA A 528 9.24 35.97 -18.69
N ALA A 529 10.53 36.05 -18.99
CA ALA A 529 11.02 36.54 -20.29
C ALA A 529 10.89 35.48 -21.41
N ASN A 530 10.95 34.19 -21.06
CA ASN A 530 11.06 33.10 -22.02
C ASN A 530 9.97 32.07 -21.83
N VAL A 531 9.13 31.91 -22.86
CA VAL A 531 8.20 30.75 -23.02
C VAL A 531 8.45 30.20 -24.42
N SER A 532 9.03 29.05 -24.52
CA SER A 532 9.38 28.39 -25.79
C SER A 532 8.29 27.42 -26.27
N TRP A 533 8.38 27.03 -27.56
CA TRP A 533 7.59 25.95 -28.09
C TRP A 533 7.82 24.69 -27.23
N GLY A 534 6.76 23.96 -26.88
CA GLY A 534 6.85 22.78 -26.00
C GLY A 534 6.69 23.09 -24.50
N ASN A 535 6.80 24.36 -24.06
CA ASN A 535 6.51 24.74 -22.68
C ASN A 535 5.02 24.72 -22.32
N LEU A 536 4.15 24.68 -23.32
CA LEU A 536 2.71 24.49 -23.16
C LEU A 536 2.35 23.10 -23.67
N GLN A 537 1.91 22.23 -22.79
CA GLN A 537 1.58 20.85 -23.12
C GLN A 537 0.19 20.50 -22.62
N SER A 538 -0.47 19.58 -23.30
CA SER A 538 -1.71 18.96 -22.86
C SER A 538 -1.88 17.59 -23.51
N ASN A 539 -2.53 16.66 -22.79
CA ASN A 539 -2.86 15.35 -23.32
C ASN A 539 -4.18 14.87 -22.76
N TYR A 540 -4.89 14.06 -23.54
CA TYR A 540 -6.13 13.40 -23.15
C TYR A 540 -6.10 11.95 -23.61
N THR A 541 -6.36 11.04 -22.68
CA THR A 541 -6.48 9.62 -22.99
C THR A 541 -7.72 9.02 -22.33
N GLU A 542 -8.32 8.02 -22.98
CA GLU A 542 -9.42 7.25 -22.40
C GLU A 542 -9.35 5.79 -22.81
N TYR A 543 -9.88 4.93 -21.95
CA TYR A 543 -10.12 3.53 -22.30
C TYR A 543 -11.35 2.98 -21.57
N THR A 544 -11.89 1.88 -22.11
CA THR A 544 -13.03 1.18 -21.55
C THR A 544 -12.70 -0.30 -21.33
N LEU A 545 -13.37 -0.86 -20.32
CA LEU A 545 -13.36 -2.28 -19.99
C LEU A 545 -14.79 -2.80 -19.89
N SER A 546 -15.07 -3.96 -20.47
CA SER A 546 -16.34 -4.68 -20.33
C SER A 546 -16.04 -6.09 -19.85
N SER A 547 -16.77 -6.57 -18.84
CA SER A 547 -16.48 -7.84 -18.18
C SER A 547 -17.73 -8.65 -17.94
N TYR A 548 -17.62 -9.95 -18.10
CA TYR A 548 -18.67 -10.92 -17.75
C TYR A 548 -18.06 -12.02 -16.89
N MET A 549 -18.75 -12.45 -15.85
CA MET A 549 -18.29 -13.49 -14.95
C MET A 549 -19.42 -14.40 -14.52
N ALA A 550 -19.11 -15.68 -14.38
CA ALA A 550 -19.95 -16.66 -13.71
C ALA A 550 -19.09 -17.46 -12.72
N ARG A 551 -19.61 -17.67 -11.51
CA ARG A 551 -18.98 -18.44 -10.42
C ARG A 551 -20.00 -19.39 -9.83
N VAL A 552 -19.56 -20.61 -9.53
CA VAL A 552 -20.30 -21.61 -8.75
C VAL A 552 -19.39 -22.13 -7.64
N ASN A 553 -19.84 -22.03 -6.41
CA ASN A 553 -19.25 -22.67 -5.25
C ASN A 553 -20.22 -23.76 -4.77
N TYR A 554 -19.75 -24.97 -4.66
CA TYR A 554 -20.51 -26.12 -4.20
C TYR A 554 -19.87 -26.74 -2.98
N MET A 555 -20.63 -26.91 -1.92
CA MET A 555 -20.18 -27.58 -0.70
C MET A 555 -21.07 -28.79 -0.39
N LEU A 556 -20.43 -29.94 -0.17
CA LEU A 556 -21.07 -31.18 0.18
C LEU A 556 -20.79 -31.57 1.63
N ALA A 557 -21.85 -31.68 2.42
CA ALA A 557 -21.84 -32.18 3.82
C ALA A 557 -20.84 -31.40 4.73
N ASP A 558 -20.59 -30.10 4.45
CA ASP A 558 -19.61 -29.24 5.14
C ASP A 558 -18.17 -29.79 5.11
N LYS A 559 -17.87 -30.67 4.13
CA LYS A 559 -16.57 -31.35 4.02
C LYS A 559 -15.83 -31.06 2.72
N TYR A 560 -16.52 -31.21 1.60
CA TYR A 560 -15.93 -31.10 0.27
C TYR A 560 -16.43 -29.82 -0.39
N ILE A 561 -15.52 -28.95 -0.76
CA ILE A 561 -15.81 -27.66 -1.36
C ILE A 561 -15.17 -27.64 -2.74
N ALA A 562 -15.94 -27.26 -3.76
CA ALA A 562 -15.46 -27.05 -5.12
C ALA A 562 -15.94 -25.69 -5.61
N THR A 563 -15.01 -24.87 -6.10
CA THR A 563 -15.32 -23.57 -6.71
C THR A 563 -14.84 -23.57 -8.16
N VAL A 564 -15.70 -23.12 -9.07
CA VAL A 564 -15.34 -22.88 -10.47
C VAL A 564 -15.76 -21.47 -10.81
N ASN A 565 -14.85 -20.73 -11.45
CA ASN A 565 -15.10 -19.37 -11.91
C ASN A 565 -14.63 -19.21 -13.35
N VAL A 566 -15.39 -18.50 -14.16
CA VAL A 566 -15.01 -18.12 -15.52
C VAL A 566 -15.31 -16.63 -15.68
N ARG A 567 -14.30 -15.87 -16.03
CA ARG A 567 -14.40 -14.45 -16.35
C ARG A 567 -13.83 -14.19 -17.75
N THR A 568 -14.45 -13.24 -18.44
CA THR A 568 -13.92 -12.67 -19.68
C THR A 568 -13.93 -11.15 -19.60
N ASP A 569 -12.81 -10.54 -19.98
CA ASP A 569 -12.63 -9.08 -20.01
C ASP A 569 -12.30 -8.64 -21.44
N GLY A 570 -12.95 -7.57 -21.88
CA GLY A 570 -12.67 -6.88 -23.14
C GLY A 570 -12.13 -5.48 -22.91
N SER A 571 -10.95 -5.16 -23.46
CA SER A 571 -10.29 -3.85 -23.31
C SER A 571 -10.15 -3.12 -24.62
N SER A 572 -10.42 -1.81 -24.60
CA SER A 572 -10.19 -0.95 -25.78
C SER A 572 -8.72 -0.64 -26.04
N LYS A 573 -7.80 -0.89 -25.09
CA LYS A 573 -6.35 -0.69 -25.25
C LYS A 573 -5.70 -1.67 -26.24
N LEU A 574 -6.31 -2.84 -26.41
CA LEU A 574 -5.74 -3.96 -27.14
C LEU A 574 -6.04 -3.91 -28.64
N GLY A 575 -5.21 -4.59 -29.42
CA GLY A 575 -5.33 -4.65 -30.85
C GLY A 575 -6.62 -5.30 -31.35
N ASN A 576 -6.97 -5.03 -32.61
CA ASN A 576 -8.17 -5.61 -33.21
C ASN A 576 -8.05 -7.15 -33.24
N GLY A 577 -9.07 -7.85 -32.74
CA GLY A 577 -9.10 -9.31 -32.60
C GLY A 577 -8.44 -9.85 -31.32
N GLN A 578 -7.75 -9.01 -30.54
CA GLN A 578 -7.08 -9.40 -29.27
C GLN A 578 -7.73 -8.78 -28.02
N LYS A 579 -8.86 -8.08 -28.17
CA LYS A 579 -9.49 -7.30 -27.10
C LYS A 579 -10.00 -8.14 -25.95
N TRP A 580 -10.42 -9.40 -26.20
CA TRP A 580 -11.05 -10.26 -25.20
C TRP A 580 -10.06 -11.27 -24.63
N GLY A 581 -9.95 -11.32 -23.28
CA GLY A 581 -9.20 -12.32 -22.53
C GLY A 581 -10.14 -13.22 -21.74
N TRP A 582 -9.75 -14.51 -21.56
CA TRP A 582 -10.50 -15.48 -20.76
C TRP A 582 -9.67 -15.92 -19.56
N PHE A 583 -10.28 -15.87 -18.39
CA PHE A 583 -9.65 -16.09 -17.09
C PHE A 583 -10.41 -17.16 -16.29
N PRO A 584 -10.28 -18.45 -16.65
CA PRO A 584 -10.88 -19.54 -15.89
C PRO A 584 -10.11 -19.82 -14.62
N SER A 585 -10.80 -20.27 -13.56
CA SER A 585 -10.19 -20.81 -12.35
C SER A 585 -11.03 -21.87 -11.71
N ALA A 586 -10.36 -22.79 -10.96
CA ALA A 586 -11.00 -23.81 -10.18
C ALA A 586 -10.22 -24.06 -8.89
N SER A 587 -10.92 -24.36 -7.81
CA SER A 587 -10.32 -24.78 -6.55
C SER A 587 -11.15 -25.85 -5.85
N LEU A 588 -10.44 -26.68 -5.09
CA LEU A 588 -11.00 -27.74 -4.27
C LEU A 588 -10.50 -27.59 -2.84
N ALA A 589 -11.36 -27.84 -1.87
CA ALA A 589 -10.95 -27.95 -0.48
C ALA A 589 -11.65 -29.10 0.22
N TRP A 590 -10.92 -29.71 1.15
CA TRP A 590 -11.40 -30.78 1.99
C TRP A 590 -11.24 -30.41 3.45
N VAL A 591 -12.38 -30.27 4.15
CA VAL A 591 -12.44 -29.98 5.59
C VAL A 591 -12.33 -31.31 6.34
N ILE A 592 -11.10 -31.74 6.56
CA ILE A 592 -10.78 -33.06 7.16
C ILE A 592 -11.30 -33.15 8.60
N SER A 593 -11.28 -32.01 9.34
CA SER A 593 -11.80 -31.97 10.71
C SER A 593 -13.28 -32.40 10.83
N ASN A 594 -14.05 -32.29 9.74
CA ASN A 594 -15.46 -32.70 9.71
C ASN A 594 -15.65 -34.19 9.43
N GLU A 595 -14.59 -34.97 9.18
CA GLU A 595 -14.66 -36.40 9.02
C GLU A 595 -14.89 -37.10 10.34
N PRO A 596 -15.74 -38.17 10.39
CA PRO A 596 -16.06 -38.89 11.63
C PRO A 596 -14.84 -39.44 12.37
N TRP A 597 -13.81 -39.86 11.63
CA TRP A 597 -12.58 -40.38 12.21
C TRP A 597 -11.71 -39.28 12.81
N MET A 598 -11.71 -38.04 12.22
CA MET A 598 -10.94 -36.91 12.70
C MET A 598 -11.58 -36.25 13.93
N LYS A 599 -12.90 -36.25 14.05
CA LYS A 599 -13.64 -35.72 15.22
C LYS A 599 -13.26 -36.44 16.54
N LYS A 600 -12.58 -37.60 16.49
CA LYS A 600 -12.03 -38.25 17.66
C LYS A 600 -10.82 -37.55 18.25
N ILE A 601 -10.11 -36.74 17.47
CA ILE A 601 -8.90 -35.98 17.87
C ILE A 601 -9.36 -34.62 18.37
N LYS A 602 -9.65 -34.52 19.67
CA LYS A 602 -10.21 -33.32 20.32
C LYS A 602 -9.28 -32.09 20.31
N GLN A 603 -8.02 -32.29 20.00
CA GLN A 603 -7.01 -31.19 19.93
C GLN A 603 -7.09 -30.39 18.63
N ILE A 604 -7.69 -30.96 17.58
CA ILE A 604 -7.83 -30.31 16.28
C ILE A 604 -9.24 -29.73 16.18
N ASP A 605 -9.32 -28.42 16.04
CA ASP A 605 -10.58 -27.67 15.91
C ASP A 605 -10.98 -27.53 14.44
N ASN A 606 -10.00 -27.25 13.57
CA ASN A 606 -10.17 -27.18 12.13
C ASN A 606 -8.92 -27.71 11.42
N PHE A 607 -9.12 -28.54 10.42
CA PHE A 607 -8.07 -28.95 9.50
C PHE A 607 -8.64 -29.04 8.10
N LYS A 608 -8.18 -28.14 7.23
CA LYS A 608 -8.62 -28.01 5.85
C LYS A 608 -7.41 -28.05 4.93
N ILE A 609 -7.44 -28.88 3.90
CA ILE A 609 -6.48 -28.90 2.80
C ILE A 609 -7.18 -28.29 1.59
N ARG A 610 -6.44 -27.53 0.79
CA ARG A 610 -6.93 -26.83 -0.39
C ARG A 610 -5.94 -26.91 -1.54
N ALA A 611 -6.47 -26.91 -2.77
CA ALA A 611 -5.69 -26.81 -4.00
C ALA A 611 -6.45 -25.95 -5.00
N GLY A 612 -5.75 -25.07 -5.69
CA GLY A 612 -6.31 -24.12 -6.66
C GLY A 612 -5.47 -24.01 -7.92
N TYR A 613 -6.15 -23.78 -9.03
CA TYR A 613 -5.53 -23.38 -10.29
C TYR A 613 -6.33 -22.23 -10.91
N GLY A 614 -5.64 -21.23 -11.41
CA GLY A 614 -6.32 -20.12 -12.06
C GLY A 614 -5.44 -19.39 -13.06
N VAL A 615 -6.13 -18.71 -13.97
CA VAL A 615 -5.54 -17.87 -14.99
C VAL A 615 -5.98 -16.43 -14.75
N THR A 616 -5.04 -15.49 -14.73
CA THR A 616 -5.28 -14.05 -14.60
C THR A 616 -4.54 -13.31 -15.72
N GLY A 617 -5.00 -12.10 -16.03
CA GLY A 617 -4.38 -11.25 -17.04
C GLY A 617 -3.75 -10.00 -16.45
N ASN A 618 -2.92 -9.32 -17.24
CA ASN A 618 -2.41 -7.97 -16.97
C ASN A 618 -2.33 -7.17 -18.27
N GLN A 619 -2.70 -5.90 -18.22
CA GLN A 619 -2.60 -4.93 -19.33
C GLN A 619 -1.97 -3.59 -18.90
N ASP A 620 -1.42 -3.51 -17.70
CA ASP A 620 -1.01 -2.22 -17.12
C ASP A 620 0.17 -1.59 -17.89
N ALA A 621 0.98 -2.42 -18.57
CA ALA A 621 2.04 -1.94 -19.46
C ALA A 621 1.53 -1.39 -20.81
N ILE A 622 0.24 -1.50 -21.11
CA ILE A 622 -0.34 -1.02 -22.37
C ILE A 622 -1.04 0.30 -22.10
N ASP A 623 -0.50 1.38 -22.66
CA ASP A 623 -1.19 2.66 -22.66
C ASP A 623 -2.33 2.67 -23.69
N PRO A 624 -3.36 3.52 -23.53
CA PRO A 624 -4.35 3.71 -24.56
C PRO A 624 -3.71 4.05 -25.90
N TYR A 625 -4.22 3.44 -26.98
CA TYR A 625 -3.79 3.63 -28.38
C TYR A 625 -2.41 3.05 -28.75
N THR A 626 -1.63 2.45 -27.85
CA THR A 626 -0.31 1.86 -28.15
C THR A 626 -0.33 0.77 -29.25
N SER A 627 -1.50 0.16 -29.51
CA SER A 627 -1.66 -0.78 -30.62
C SER A 627 -1.63 -0.11 -32.00
N LEU A 628 -1.71 1.24 -32.05
CA LEU A 628 -1.74 2.06 -33.27
C LEU A 628 -0.37 2.70 -33.53
N ALA A 629 -0.16 3.14 -34.78
CA ALA A 629 0.93 4.06 -35.09
C ALA A 629 0.48 5.49 -34.73
N LEU A 630 1.25 6.15 -33.88
CA LEU A 630 0.96 7.50 -33.40
C LEU A 630 1.97 8.50 -33.99
N MET A 631 1.48 9.73 -34.18
CA MET A 631 2.30 10.89 -34.52
C MET A 631 2.02 12.01 -33.51
N GLU A 632 3.06 12.70 -33.11
CA GLU A 632 2.97 13.81 -32.19
C GLU A 632 3.68 15.06 -32.75
N PRO A 633 3.27 16.27 -32.34
CA PRO A 633 4.00 17.49 -32.63
C PRO A 633 5.45 17.39 -32.08
N ASN A 634 6.45 17.64 -32.88
CA ASN A 634 7.86 17.51 -32.47
C ASN A 634 8.70 18.77 -32.75
N GLY A 635 8.08 19.89 -33.01
CA GLY A 635 8.77 21.14 -33.24
C GLY A 635 8.00 22.08 -34.16
N VAL A 636 8.67 23.13 -34.60
CA VAL A 636 8.15 24.11 -35.54
C VAL A 636 9.18 24.35 -36.65
N THR A 637 8.68 24.62 -37.85
CA THR A 637 9.48 24.98 -39.01
C THR A 637 8.87 26.17 -39.72
N THR A 638 9.62 26.81 -40.60
CA THR A 638 9.11 27.92 -41.43
C THR A 638 8.79 27.43 -42.81
N VAL A 639 7.52 27.55 -43.22
CA VAL A 639 7.05 27.21 -44.55
C VAL A 639 6.45 28.48 -45.16
N ASN A 640 7.02 28.92 -46.30
CA ASN A 640 6.59 30.13 -47.00
C ASN A 640 6.56 31.40 -46.10
N GLY A 641 7.50 31.52 -45.16
CA GLY A 641 7.55 32.64 -44.23
C GLY A 641 6.60 32.57 -43.04
N ALA A 642 5.78 31.50 -42.91
CA ALA A 642 4.91 31.26 -41.78
C ALA A 642 5.42 30.09 -40.92
N THR A 643 5.29 30.21 -39.62
CA THR A 643 5.59 29.12 -38.67
C THR A 643 4.55 28.05 -38.77
N SER A 644 5.00 26.79 -38.95
CA SER A 644 4.15 25.59 -39.03
C SER A 644 4.68 24.54 -38.06
N THR A 645 3.76 23.81 -37.42
CA THR A 645 4.11 22.69 -36.53
C THR A 645 4.52 21.48 -37.36
N THR A 646 5.61 20.83 -36.95
CA THR A 646 6.07 19.55 -37.52
C THR A 646 5.54 18.40 -36.67
N PHE A 647 5.39 17.22 -37.31
CA PHE A 647 4.94 15.99 -36.66
C PHE A 647 5.93 14.87 -36.92
N ALA A 648 6.18 14.09 -35.89
CA ALA A 648 7.01 12.88 -35.98
C ALA A 648 6.21 11.65 -35.54
N VAL A 649 6.59 10.50 -36.11
CA VAL A 649 6.11 9.21 -35.64
C VAL A 649 6.74 8.91 -34.29
N THR A 650 5.89 8.59 -33.28
CA THR A 650 6.32 8.34 -31.89
C THR A 650 6.08 6.91 -31.46
N SER A 651 5.37 6.10 -32.24
CA SER A 651 5.17 4.69 -31.97
C SER A 651 5.01 3.83 -33.23
N ASN A 652 5.48 2.61 -33.16
CA ASN A 652 5.16 1.57 -34.14
C ASN A 652 3.81 0.92 -33.80
N SER A 653 2.98 0.64 -34.82
CA SER A 653 1.75 -0.11 -34.59
C SER A 653 2.02 -1.58 -34.26
N ASN A 654 1.36 -2.10 -33.22
CA ASN A 654 1.32 -3.53 -32.95
C ASN A 654 -0.12 -4.01 -32.75
N PRO A 655 -0.81 -4.41 -33.85
CA PRO A 655 -2.18 -4.91 -33.74
C PRO A 655 -2.30 -6.26 -33.02
N ASN A 656 -1.18 -6.95 -32.78
CA ASN A 656 -1.13 -8.23 -32.07
C ASN A 656 -0.96 -8.08 -30.54
N LEU A 657 -0.96 -6.85 -30.03
CA LEU A 657 -0.90 -6.61 -28.59
C LEU A 657 -2.06 -7.30 -27.87
N LYS A 658 -1.73 -8.13 -26.90
CA LYS A 658 -2.67 -8.90 -26.09
C LYS A 658 -2.30 -8.84 -24.62
N TRP A 659 -3.15 -9.44 -23.79
CA TRP A 659 -2.94 -9.57 -22.35
C TRP A 659 -1.65 -10.34 -22.03
N GLU A 660 -0.91 -9.91 -20.98
CA GLU A 660 -0.02 -10.84 -20.28
C GLU A 660 -0.87 -11.87 -19.57
N VAL A 661 -0.47 -13.13 -19.57
CA VAL A 661 -1.23 -14.23 -18.98
C VAL A 661 -0.42 -14.90 -17.88
N LYS A 662 -0.94 -14.84 -16.65
CA LYS A 662 -0.35 -15.51 -15.48
C LYS A 662 -1.20 -16.73 -15.11
N LYS A 663 -0.56 -17.89 -15.09
CA LYS A 663 -1.13 -19.17 -14.63
C LYS A 663 -0.54 -19.51 -13.28
N THR A 664 -1.37 -19.79 -12.29
CA THR A 664 -0.90 -20.11 -10.93
C THR A 664 -1.52 -21.40 -10.45
N PHE A 665 -0.71 -22.27 -9.87
CA PHE A 665 -1.12 -23.44 -9.11
C PHE A 665 -0.70 -23.26 -7.65
N ASP A 666 -1.62 -23.52 -6.72
CA ASP A 666 -1.47 -23.36 -5.28
C ASP A 666 -1.96 -24.60 -4.53
N VAL A 667 -1.22 -25.01 -3.49
CA VAL A 667 -1.63 -26.05 -2.55
C VAL A 667 -1.30 -25.59 -1.14
N GLY A 668 -2.28 -25.70 -0.26
CA GLY A 668 -2.09 -25.26 1.12
C GLY A 668 -2.96 -26.00 2.12
N PHE A 669 -2.74 -25.70 3.40
CA PHE A 669 -3.59 -26.15 4.48
C PHE A 669 -3.81 -25.09 5.55
N ASP A 670 -4.97 -25.16 6.19
CA ASP A 670 -5.31 -24.37 7.38
C ASP A 670 -5.54 -25.33 8.55
N LEU A 671 -4.80 -25.15 9.63
CA LEU A 671 -4.88 -25.97 10.84
C LEU A 671 -5.12 -25.09 12.06
N SER A 672 -6.18 -25.37 12.81
CA SER A 672 -6.47 -24.74 14.11
C SER A 672 -6.53 -25.80 15.19
N MET A 673 -5.86 -25.54 16.31
CA MET A 673 -5.74 -26.51 17.41
C MET A 673 -5.97 -25.85 18.77
N PHE A 674 -6.30 -26.71 19.77
CA PHE A 674 -6.39 -26.34 21.20
C PHE A 674 -7.40 -25.22 21.46
N LYS A 675 -8.62 -25.34 20.91
CA LYS A 675 -9.68 -24.31 20.94
C LYS A 675 -9.22 -23.01 20.29
N GLN A 676 -8.66 -23.14 19.08
CA GLN A 676 -8.09 -22.06 18.26
C GLN A 676 -6.91 -21.28 18.88
N ARG A 677 -6.31 -21.82 19.93
CA ARG A 677 -5.14 -21.20 20.53
C ARG A 677 -3.89 -21.28 19.65
N LEU A 678 -3.83 -22.22 18.72
CA LEU A 678 -2.78 -22.33 17.72
C LEU A 678 -3.41 -22.40 16.34
N ASN A 679 -3.04 -21.49 15.46
CA ASN A 679 -3.46 -21.42 14.07
C ASN A 679 -2.24 -21.45 13.18
N VAL A 680 -2.21 -22.37 12.23
CA VAL A 680 -1.14 -22.55 11.25
C VAL A 680 -1.74 -22.53 9.86
N THR A 681 -1.23 -21.67 8.99
CA THR A 681 -1.56 -21.65 7.56
C THR A 681 -0.27 -21.86 6.78
N PHE A 682 -0.30 -22.76 5.84
CA PHE A 682 0.81 -23.04 4.93
C PHE A 682 0.31 -23.05 3.50
N ASP A 683 1.07 -22.40 2.59
CA ASP A 683 0.84 -22.39 1.15
C ASP A 683 2.14 -22.66 0.41
N TRP A 684 2.07 -23.47 -0.62
CA TRP A 684 3.08 -23.60 -1.65
C TRP A 684 2.46 -23.23 -3.00
N TYR A 685 3.15 -22.38 -3.76
CA TYR A 685 2.66 -21.92 -5.05
C TYR A 685 3.74 -21.96 -6.11
N THR A 686 3.28 -22.10 -7.36
CA THR A 686 4.08 -21.89 -8.56
C THR A 686 3.25 -21.14 -9.59
N SER A 687 3.87 -20.19 -10.27
CA SER A 687 3.21 -19.43 -11.34
C SER A 687 4.13 -19.21 -12.52
N GLU A 688 3.53 -19.12 -13.71
CA GLU A 688 4.18 -18.75 -14.95
C GLU A 688 3.42 -17.59 -15.57
N THR A 689 4.12 -16.47 -15.83
CA THR A 689 3.62 -15.36 -16.63
C THR A 689 4.19 -15.54 -18.04
N SER A 690 3.32 -15.72 -19.01
CA SER A 690 3.63 -15.79 -20.44
C SER A 690 3.11 -14.58 -21.18
N ASP A 691 3.56 -14.38 -22.41
CA ASP A 691 3.19 -13.22 -23.23
C ASP A 691 3.49 -11.89 -22.53
N MET A 692 4.57 -11.84 -21.74
CA MET A 692 4.97 -10.64 -21.03
C MET A 692 5.31 -9.51 -22.01
N LEU A 693 4.85 -8.33 -21.66
CA LEU A 693 5.09 -7.10 -22.40
C LEU A 693 6.49 -6.57 -22.12
N TYR A 694 7.19 -6.22 -23.19
CA TYR A 694 8.45 -5.53 -23.13
C TYR A 694 8.62 -4.60 -24.35
N THR A 695 9.30 -3.46 -24.15
CA THR A 695 9.60 -2.53 -25.25
C THR A 695 10.96 -2.88 -25.85
N TYR A 696 10.94 -3.34 -27.10
CA TYR A 696 12.12 -3.75 -27.83
C TYR A 696 12.66 -2.59 -28.66
N THR A 697 13.96 -2.44 -28.71
CA THR A 697 14.63 -1.59 -29.71
C THR A 697 14.60 -2.32 -31.05
N VAL A 698 14.15 -1.65 -32.11
CA VAL A 698 13.96 -2.20 -33.42
C VAL A 698 14.67 -1.36 -34.49
N PRO A 699 15.12 -1.96 -35.58
CA PRO A 699 15.82 -1.22 -36.63
C PRO A 699 14.88 -0.30 -37.42
N VAL A 700 15.38 0.87 -37.76
CA VAL A 700 14.70 1.85 -38.62
C VAL A 700 15.54 2.08 -39.86
N PRO A 701 15.11 1.60 -41.07
CA PRO A 701 13.96 0.77 -41.41
C PRO A 701 14.11 -0.72 -41.04
N PRO A 702 13.12 -1.61 -41.11
CA PRO A 702 11.80 -1.41 -41.73
C PRO A 702 10.74 -0.79 -40.78
N PHE A 703 11.05 -0.62 -39.51
CA PHE A 703 10.14 0.05 -38.54
C PHE A 703 10.23 1.57 -38.78
N THR A 704 9.18 2.29 -38.40
CA THR A 704 9.09 3.74 -38.53
C THR A 704 9.57 4.48 -37.30
N TYR A 705 9.69 3.77 -36.18
CA TYR A 705 10.19 4.26 -34.90
C TYR A 705 11.09 3.20 -34.27
N ASP A 706 12.04 3.58 -33.44
CA ASP A 706 13.08 2.70 -32.91
C ASP A 706 12.63 1.77 -31.76
N ARG A 707 11.40 1.88 -31.35
CA ARG A 707 10.83 1.09 -30.23
C ARG A 707 9.52 0.42 -30.62
N LEU A 708 9.33 -0.82 -30.13
CA LEU A 708 8.11 -1.61 -30.33
C LEU A 708 7.73 -2.33 -29.03
N LEU A 709 6.53 -2.07 -28.53
CA LEU A 709 5.96 -2.86 -27.42
C LEU A 709 5.42 -4.18 -27.98
N ALA A 710 5.84 -5.31 -27.42
CA ALA A 710 5.42 -6.64 -27.88
C ALA A 710 5.34 -7.68 -26.75
N ASN A 711 4.50 -8.72 -26.94
CA ASN A 711 4.28 -9.81 -25.99
C ASN A 711 5.21 -10.99 -26.32
N MET A 712 6.38 -11.08 -25.69
CA MET A 712 7.36 -12.15 -25.97
C MET A 712 7.98 -12.78 -24.73
N GLY A 713 7.90 -12.11 -23.58
CA GLY A 713 8.56 -12.55 -22.35
C GLY A 713 7.87 -13.73 -21.65
N THR A 714 8.65 -14.50 -20.90
CA THR A 714 8.15 -15.55 -19.99
C THR A 714 8.95 -15.55 -18.70
N MET A 715 8.28 -15.53 -17.56
CA MET A 715 8.87 -15.58 -16.22
C MET A 715 8.14 -16.58 -15.33
N THR A 716 8.86 -17.21 -14.42
CA THR A 716 8.29 -18.07 -13.39
C THR A 716 8.55 -17.54 -11.99
N ASN A 717 7.57 -17.70 -11.11
CA ASN A 717 7.69 -17.47 -9.69
C ASN A 717 7.26 -18.73 -8.94
N MET A 718 7.97 -19.07 -7.88
CA MET A 718 7.60 -20.12 -6.95
C MET A 718 7.97 -19.73 -5.52
N GLY A 719 7.23 -20.26 -4.58
CA GLY A 719 7.52 -19.97 -3.18
C GLY A 719 6.67 -20.77 -2.22
N PHE A 720 6.93 -20.57 -0.94
CA PHE A 720 6.07 -21.05 0.13
C PHE A 720 5.89 -20.00 1.22
N GLU A 721 4.77 -20.06 1.89
CA GLU A 721 4.31 -19.15 2.89
C GLU A 721 3.90 -19.93 4.15
N LEU A 722 4.31 -19.45 5.31
CA LEU A 722 3.95 -20.03 6.59
C LEU A 722 3.51 -18.92 7.53
N ALA A 723 2.30 -19.01 8.05
CA ALA A 723 1.80 -18.17 9.12
C ALA A 723 1.48 -19.04 10.34
N VAL A 724 2.05 -18.67 11.49
CA VAL A 724 1.79 -19.35 12.77
C VAL A 724 1.35 -18.30 13.78
N ARG A 725 0.15 -18.43 14.33
CA ARG A 725 -0.39 -17.53 15.36
C ARG A 725 -0.84 -18.35 16.54
N GLY A 726 -0.47 -17.89 17.75
CA GLY A 726 -0.81 -18.61 18.96
C GLY A 726 -1.06 -17.76 20.19
N ASP A 727 -2.10 -18.14 20.96
CA ASP A 727 -2.31 -17.75 22.35
C ASP A 727 -1.42 -18.62 23.23
N ILE A 728 -0.16 -18.23 23.40
CA ILE A 728 0.86 -19.03 24.12
C ILE A 728 0.45 -19.17 25.60
N ILE A 729 0.05 -18.05 26.21
CA ILE A 729 -0.47 -18.02 27.57
C ILE A 729 -1.82 -17.28 27.53
N LYS A 730 -2.85 -17.89 28.10
CA LYS A 730 -4.19 -17.30 28.26
C LYS A 730 -4.70 -17.63 29.63
N THR A 731 -4.69 -16.64 30.50
CA THR A 731 -5.27 -16.68 31.85
C THR A 731 -6.29 -15.56 32.00
N LYS A 732 -6.98 -15.48 33.13
CA LYS A 732 -7.95 -14.40 33.40
C LYS A 732 -7.32 -13.01 33.33
N ASP A 733 -6.11 -12.84 33.90
CA ASP A 733 -5.47 -11.53 34.03
C ASP A 733 -4.32 -11.31 33.07
N PHE A 734 -3.78 -12.37 32.45
CA PHE A 734 -2.63 -12.28 31.57
C PHE A 734 -2.81 -13.09 30.29
N THR A 735 -2.54 -12.44 29.15
CA THR A 735 -2.55 -13.07 27.83
C THR A 735 -1.24 -12.73 27.12
N PHE A 736 -0.62 -13.74 26.53
CA PHE A 736 0.51 -13.59 25.63
C PHE A 736 0.21 -14.26 24.29
N ASN A 737 0.14 -13.45 23.23
CA ASN A 737 -0.07 -13.88 21.85
C ASN A 737 1.21 -13.61 21.06
N SER A 738 1.53 -14.51 20.14
CA SER A 738 2.60 -14.30 19.17
C SER A 738 2.20 -14.78 17.80
N GLY A 739 2.58 -14.01 16.78
CA GLY A 739 2.37 -14.31 15.37
C GLY A 739 3.69 -14.30 14.60
N LEU A 740 3.96 -15.32 13.81
CA LEU A 740 5.10 -15.44 12.93
C LEU A 740 4.62 -15.63 11.50
N ASN A 741 5.08 -14.79 10.58
CA ASN A 741 4.86 -14.89 9.14
C ASN A 741 6.20 -15.08 8.47
N PHE A 742 6.36 -16.16 7.74
CA PHE A 742 7.56 -16.45 6.97
C PHE A 742 7.21 -16.71 5.52
N SER A 743 8.03 -16.18 4.59
CA SER A 743 7.85 -16.40 3.15
C SER A 743 9.19 -16.63 2.48
N TYR A 744 9.21 -17.59 1.59
CA TYR A 744 10.28 -17.80 0.62
C TYR A 744 9.75 -17.57 -0.77
N GLN A 745 10.51 -16.85 -1.60
CA GLN A 745 10.20 -16.64 -3.01
C GLN A 745 11.43 -16.79 -3.89
N LYS A 746 11.21 -17.29 -5.11
CA LYS A 746 12.21 -17.39 -6.16
C LYS A 746 11.55 -17.07 -7.49
N ASN A 747 12.13 -16.14 -8.25
CA ASN A 747 11.74 -15.87 -9.63
C ASN A 747 12.82 -16.35 -10.61
N LYS A 748 12.44 -16.47 -11.87
CA LYS A 748 13.35 -16.75 -12.96
C LYS A 748 12.78 -16.16 -14.26
N LEU A 749 13.55 -15.29 -14.92
CA LEU A 749 13.27 -14.84 -16.27
C LEU A 749 13.65 -15.98 -17.22
N LYS A 750 12.66 -16.66 -17.80
CA LYS A 750 12.91 -17.80 -18.69
C LYS A 750 13.33 -17.35 -20.07
N LYS A 751 12.65 -16.32 -20.59
CA LYS A 751 12.80 -15.85 -21.96
C LYS A 751 12.34 -14.40 -22.08
N LEU A 752 13.04 -13.62 -22.89
CA LEU A 752 12.66 -12.26 -23.28
C LEU A 752 12.84 -12.02 -24.80
N SER A 753 13.40 -12.98 -25.54
CA SER A 753 13.63 -12.96 -26.99
C SER A 753 12.45 -13.56 -27.76
N GLY A 754 12.32 -13.24 -29.05
CA GLY A 754 11.26 -13.78 -29.91
C GLY A 754 11.36 -13.33 -31.36
N THR A 755 10.28 -13.47 -32.12
CA THR A 755 10.16 -12.96 -33.48
C THR A 755 8.87 -12.18 -33.67
N TYR A 756 8.96 -11.06 -34.36
CA TYR A 756 7.82 -10.26 -34.76
C TYR A 756 7.87 -9.97 -36.25
N LYS A 757 6.82 -10.38 -37.00
CA LYS A 757 6.76 -10.26 -38.47
C LYS A 757 8.02 -10.79 -39.17
N GLY A 758 8.58 -11.89 -38.66
CA GLY A 758 9.78 -12.51 -39.24
C GLY A 758 11.11 -11.85 -38.85
N GLN A 759 11.08 -10.74 -38.13
CA GLN A 759 12.28 -10.11 -37.60
C GLN A 759 12.58 -10.65 -36.19
N PRO A 760 13.82 -11.03 -35.87
CA PRO A 760 14.21 -11.42 -34.54
C PRO A 760 14.09 -10.20 -33.62
N MET A 761 13.39 -10.37 -32.52
CA MET A 761 13.31 -9.43 -31.41
C MET A 761 14.23 -9.98 -30.33
N THR A 762 15.46 -9.54 -30.37
CA THR A 762 16.45 -9.85 -29.34
C THR A 762 16.71 -8.57 -28.57
N THR A 763 16.67 -8.69 -27.27
CA THR A 763 17.29 -7.70 -26.40
C THR A 763 18.80 -7.95 -26.38
N SER A 764 19.58 -6.99 -25.89
CA SER A 764 20.95 -7.30 -25.46
C SER A 764 20.90 -8.49 -24.49
N GLU A 765 21.92 -9.35 -24.51
CA GLU A 765 22.00 -10.50 -23.58
C GLU A 765 21.87 -10.03 -22.11
N HIS A 766 22.30 -8.80 -21.84
CA HIS A 766 22.29 -8.14 -20.56
C HIS A 766 21.53 -6.81 -20.65
N ILE A 767 20.37 -6.71 -20.00
CA ILE A 767 19.56 -5.48 -19.98
C ILE A 767 19.72 -4.82 -18.63
N SER A 768 20.39 -3.65 -18.61
CA SER A 768 20.53 -2.87 -17.39
C SER A 768 19.16 -2.34 -16.91
N VAL A 769 18.88 -2.49 -15.63
CA VAL A 769 17.69 -1.96 -14.92
C VAL A 769 18.05 -1.10 -13.72
N ALA A 770 19.32 -0.96 -13.43
CA ALA A 770 19.84 0.06 -12.51
C ALA A 770 21.26 0.44 -12.92
N THR A 771 21.49 1.74 -12.94
CA THR A 771 22.78 2.36 -13.25
C THR A 771 23.25 3.18 -12.05
N VAL A 772 24.52 3.49 -11.98
CA VAL A 772 25.08 4.39 -10.97
C VAL A 772 25.85 5.52 -11.64
N GLY A 773 25.82 6.70 -11.03
CA GLY A 773 26.58 7.86 -11.43
C GLY A 773 27.60 8.27 -10.37
N ALA A 774 28.83 8.56 -10.77
CA ALA A 774 29.84 9.17 -9.91
C ALA A 774 30.82 9.96 -10.76
N ALA A 775 31.45 10.99 -10.17
CA ALA A 775 32.50 11.72 -10.83
C ALA A 775 33.64 10.77 -11.22
N GLY A 776 34.04 10.77 -12.48
CA GLY A 776 35.07 9.89 -13.03
C GLY A 776 34.58 8.57 -13.62
N LEU A 777 33.29 8.17 -13.43
CA LEU A 777 32.75 7.02 -14.14
C LEU A 777 32.52 7.29 -15.61
N VAL A 778 32.86 6.32 -16.46
CA VAL A 778 32.53 6.34 -17.89
C VAL A 778 31.07 5.91 -18.09
N HIS A 779 30.41 6.43 -19.12
CA HIS A 779 28.99 6.19 -19.39
C HIS A 779 28.56 4.71 -19.41
N ASN A 780 27.30 4.48 -19.08
CA ASN A 780 26.59 3.19 -19.07
C ASN A 780 27.07 2.17 -18.03
N ASN A 781 27.18 2.60 -16.83
CA ASN A 781 27.59 1.75 -15.72
C ASN A 781 26.40 1.06 -15.07
N GLY A 782 25.79 0.13 -15.82
CA GLY A 782 24.77 -0.77 -15.26
C GLY A 782 25.34 -1.66 -14.17
N VAL A 783 24.57 -1.86 -13.11
CA VAL A 783 24.93 -2.75 -11.99
C VAL A 783 23.92 -3.87 -11.79
N THR A 784 22.63 -3.60 -12.01
CA THR A 784 21.55 -4.58 -11.88
C THR A 784 20.93 -4.85 -13.25
N TYR A 785 20.70 -6.13 -13.56
CA TYR A 785 20.35 -6.57 -14.92
C TYR A 785 19.19 -7.56 -14.97
N LEU A 786 18.53 -7.60 -16.14
CA LEU A 786 17.70 -8.70 -16.61
C LEU A 786 18.55 -9.58 -17.53
N ILE A 787 18.68 -10.87 -17.19
CA ILE A 787 19.43 -11.86 -17.95
C ILE A 787 18.55 -13.10 -18.11
N GLU A 788 18.38 -13.62 -19.34
CA GLU A 788 17.62 -14.85 -19.55
C GLU A 788 18.23 -16.01 -18.75
N GLY A 789 17.38 -16.79 -18.12
CA GLY A 789 17.80 -17.91 -17.27
C GLY A 789 18.15 -17.53 -15.82
N GLN A 790 18.27 -16.26 -15.51
CA GLN A 790 18.59 -15.74 -14.18
C GLN A 790 17.35 -15.21 -13.43
N PRO A 791 17.44 -14.98 -12.11
CA PRO A 791 16.47 -14.16 -11.38
C PRO A 791 16.41 -12.74 -11.95
N VAL A 792 15.24 -12.10 -11.80
CA VAL A 792 15.08 -10.67 -12.13
C VAL A 792 15.90 -9.83 -11.17
N GLY A 793 16.64 -8.85 -11.68
CA GLY A 793 17.45 -7.93 -10.87
C GLY A 793 18.69 -8.59 -10.28
N VAL A 794 19.45 -9.31 -11.11
CA VAL A 794 20.76 -9.82 -10.71
C VAL A 794 21.83 -8.74 -10.82
N PHE A 795 22.78 -8.73 -9.91
CA PHE A 795 23.99 -7.93 -10.04
C PHE A 795 24.95 -8.64 -11.00
N TYR A 796 25.30 -7.96 -12.08
CA TYR A 796 26.24 -8.43 -13.10
C TYR A 796 27.41 -7.44 -13.15
N LEU A 797 28.51 -7.80 -12.49
CA LEU A 797 29.59 -6.87 -12.14
C LEU A 797 30.95 -7.45 -12.43
N PRO A 798 31.95 -6.59 -12.73
CA PRO A 798 33.35 -6.97 -12.66
C PRO A 798 33.73 -7.49 -11.29
N HIS A 799 34.59 -8.52 -11.24
CA HIS A 799 35.10 -9.06 -9.97
C HIS A 799 36.37 -8.33 -9.55
N CYS A 800 36.29 -7.69 -8.38
CA CYS A 800 37.46 -7.03 -7.79
C CYS A 800 38.16 -7.97 -6.81
N THR A 801 39.40 -8.29 -7.07
CA THR A 801 40.22 -9.14 -6.22
C THR A 801 40.94 -8.37 -5.11
N GLY A 802 41.01 -7.04 -5.21
CA GLY A 802 41.63 -6.17 -4.21
C GLY A 802 41.83 -4.74 -4.70
N ILE A 803 42.46 -3.93 -3.85
CA ILE A 803 42.90 -2.55 -4.19
C ILE A 803 44.42 -2.56 -4.16
N ASP A 804 45.08 -2.04 -5.19
CA ASP A 804 46.53 -1.98 -5.30
C ASP A 804 47.16 -0.90 -4.38
N GLU A 805 48.48 -0.78 -4.44
CA GLU A 805 49.22 0.19 -3.62
C GLU A 805 48.94 1.66 -4.00
N ASN A 806 48.45 1.89 -5.20
CA ASN A 806 48.09 3.21 -5.72
C ASN A 806 46.60 3.53 -5.49
N GLY A 807 45.84 2.66 -4.83
CA GLY A 807 44.41 2.81 -4.58
C GLY A 807 43.52 2.49 -5.79
N GLN A 808 44.04 1.74 -6.77
CA GLN A 808 43.31 1.33 -7.97
C GLN A 808 42.70 -0.05 -7.77
N TYR A 809 41.54 -0.30 -8.42
CA TYR A 809 40.88 -1.60 -8.36
C TYR A 809 41.61 -2.65 -9.21
N ILE A 810 41.84 -3.83 -8.64
CA ILE A 810 42.40 -4.97 -9.36
C ILE A 810 41.24 -5.84 -9.83
N ILE A 811 40.90 -5.74 -11.11
CA ILE A 811 39.80 -6.48 -11.74
C ILE A 811 40.32 -7.79 -12.33
N GLU A 812 39.57 -8.88 -12.13
CA GLU A 812 39.88 -10.20 -12.67
C GLU A 812 39.52 -10.24 -14.18
N ASP A 813 40.49 -10.72 -15.01
CA ASP A 813 40.24 -11.07 -16.41
C ASP A 813 39.49 -12.40 -16.42
N LEU A 814 38.17 -12.36 -16.70
CA LEU A 814 37.30 -13.53 -16.58
C LEU A 814 37.24 -14.38 -17.84
N ASP A 815 37.68 -13.85 -18.98
CA ASP A 815 37.69 -14.56 -20.27
C ASP A 815 39.11 -14.92 -20.71
N ASP A 816 40.13 -14.62 -19.87
CA ASP A 816 41.57 -14.92 -20.11
C ASP A 816 42.08 -14.34 -21.42
N ASN A 817 41.54 -13.21 -21.90
CA ASN A 817 41.96 -12.59 -23.17
C ASN A 817 43.17 -11.63 -23.02
N GLY A 818 43.62 -11.37 -21.80
CA GLY A 818 44.75 -10.50 -21.46
C GLY A 818 44.42 -9.00 -21.44
N THR A 819 43.12 -8.63 -21.54
CA THR A 819 42.63 -7.24 -21.47
C THR A 819 41.46 -7.16 -20.51
N ILE A 820 41.45 -6.17 -19.65
CA ILE A 820 40.32 -5.95 -18.73
C ILE A 820 39.28 -5.09 -19.44
N ASP A 821 38.13 -5.67 -19.75
CA ASP A 821 36.95 -4.96 -20.27
C ASP A 821 35.83 -4.95 -19.21
N THR A 822 35.56 -3.80 -18.63
CA THR A 822 34.50 -3.61 -17.62
C THR A 822 33.13 -3.27 -18.22
N GLY A 823 33.00 -3.26 -19.55
CA GLY A 823 31.77 -3.09 -20.30
C GLY A 823 30.76 -4.23 -20.12
N ASP A 824 29.56 -4.08 -20.69
CA ASP A 824 28.44 -5.03 -20.49
C ASP A 824 28.71 -6.42 -21.09
N SER A 825 29.64 -6.52 -22.06
CA SER A 825 30.06 -7.76 -22.70
C SER A 825 31.46 -8.24 -22.29
N GLY A 826 32.07 -7.57 -21.31
CA GLY A 826 33.44 -7.86 -20.86
C GLY A 826 33.50 -8.72 -19.57
N ASP A 827 34.50 -8.45 -18.76
CA ASP A 827 34.87 -9.22 -17.56
C ASP A 827 33.88 -9.06 -16.39
N ARG A 828 32.67 -9.54 -16.58
CA ARG A 828 31.60 -9.47 -15.59
C ARG A 828 31.03 -10.84 -15.26
N LYS A 829 30.55 -11.00 -14.04
CA LYS A 829 29.84 -12.20 -13.58
C LYS A 829 28.62 -11.86 -12.72
N VAL A 830 27.70 -12.82 -12.59
CA VAL A 830 26.55 -12.69 -11.69
C VAL A 830 27.04 -12.83 -10.25
N CYS A 831 26.92 -11.74 -9.48
CA CYS A 831 27.44 -11.64 -8.10
C CYS A 831 26.35 -11.75 -7.02
N GLY A 832 25.07 -11.83 -7.42
CA GLY A 832 23.95 -11.91 -6.50
C GLY A 832 22.68 -11.33 -7.07
N GLN A 833 21.69 -11.07 -6.23
CA GLN A 833 20.40 -10.48 -6.65
C GLN A 833 19.95 -9.37 -5.70
N ALA A 834 19.22 -8.39 -6.24
CA ALA A 834 18.67 -7.25 -5.51
C ALA A 834 17.37 -7.59 -4.74
N ILE A 835 16.58 -8.54 -5.25
CA ILE A 835 15.29 -8.92 -4.67
C ILE A 835 15.50 -9.95 -3.56
N PRO A 836 15.00 -9.70 -2.33
CA PRO A 836 15.12 -10.65 -1.23
C PRO A 836 14.43 -12.00 -1.52
N LYS A 837 15.02 -13.08 -1.00
CA LYS A 837 14.45 -14.44 -1.10
C LYS A 837 13.55 -14.78 0.07
N TYR A 838 13.86 -14.27 1.27
CA TYR A 838 13.16 -14.60 2.50
C TYR A 838 12.63 -13.34 3.16
N PHE A 839 11.42 -13.43 3.68
CA PHE A 839 10.78 -12.37 4.45
C PHE A 839 10.27 -12.94 5.77
N LEU A 840 10.41 -12.17 6.83
CA LEU A 840 9.99 -12.51 8.17
C LEU A 840 9.20 -11.35 8.77
N GLY A 841 8.01 -11.65 9.29
CA GLY A 841 7.24 -10.77 10.16
C GLY A 841 7.01 -11.49 11.49
N TRP A 842 7.31 -10.85 12.60
CA TRP A 842 7.09 -11.42 13.93
C TRP A 842 6.46 -10.39 14.84
N ASP A 843 5.30 -10.71 15.37
CA ASP A 843 4.57 -9.87 16.30
C ASP A 843 4.36 -10.56 17.65
N MET A 844 4.38 -9.77 18.71
CA MET A 844 4.12 -10.19 20.07
C MET A 844 3.16 -9.21 20.72
N SER A 845 2.18 -9.73 21.44
CA SER A 845 1.20 -8.96 22.21
C SER A 845 1.04 -9.54 23.60
N PHE A 846 1.24 -8.71 24.60
CA PHE A 846 1.08 -9.03 26.03
C PHE A 846 -0.05 -8.17 26.55
N LYS A 847 -1.00 -8.77 27.27
CA LYS A 847 -2.04 -8.06 27.99
C LYS A 847 -2.02 -8.51 29.45
N TYR A 848 -1.92 -7.57 30.36
CA TYR A 848 -2.02 -7.81 31.81
C TYR A 848 -3.04 -6.85 32.40
N LYS A 849 -4.21 -7.38 32.77
CA LYS A 849 -5.36 -6.55 33.18
C LYS A 849 -5.63 -5.45 32.13
N ASN A 850 -5.44 -4.19 32.51
CA ASN A 850 -5.69 -3.02 31.69
C ASN A 850 -4.45 -2.56 30.90
N TRP A 851 -3.28 -3.17 31.12
CA TRP A 851 -2.07 -2.91 30.38
C TRP A 851 -2.00 -3.76 29.13
N ASP A 852 -1.52 -3.19 28.04
CA ASP A 852 -1.15 -3.90 26.82
C ASP A 852 0.23 -3.45 26.32
N LEU A 853 1.03 -4.42 25.88
CA LEU A 853 2.33 -4.20 25.24
C LEU A 853 2.32 -4.94 23.90
N THR A 854 2.61 -4.24 22.81
CA THR A 854 2.75 -4.84 21.48
C THR A 854 4.11 -4.52 20.89
N MET A 855 4.71 -5.49 20.21
CA MET A 855 6.00 -5.37 19.54
C MET A 855 5.93 -6.01 18.16
N GLN A 856 6.60 -5.39 17.18
CA GLN A 856 6.64 -5.86 15.80
C GLN A 856 8.06 -5.86 15.28
N PHE A 857 8.45 -6.98 14.67
CA PHE A 857 9.69 -7.15 13.96
C PHE A 857 9.41 -7.52 12.51
N ASN A 858 10.23 -7.04 11.58
CA ASN A 858 10.21 -7.47 10.21
C ASN A 858 11.62 -7.52 9.63
N GLY A 859 11.83 -8.41 8.67
CA GLY A 859 13.14 -8.59 8.05
C GLY A 859 13.05 -9.13 6.64
N ALA A 860 14.10 -8.88 5.87
CA ALA A 860 14.30 -9.39 4.53
C ALA A 860 15.73 -9.93 4.40
N PHE A 861 15.90 -11.08 3.75
CA PHE A 861 17.17 -11.79 3.71
C PHE A 861 17.43 -12.42 2.34
N GLY A 862 18.69 -12.74 2.07
CA GLY A 862 19.12 -13.41 0.85
C GLY A 862 19.19 -12.50 -0.36
N HIS A 863 19.50 -11.23 -0.16
CA HIS A 863 19.73 -10.24 -1.20
C HIS A 863 21.00 -9.44 -0.93
N LYS A 864 21.41 -8.69 -1.94
CA LYS A 864 22.53 -7.78 -1.85
C LYS A 864 22.11 -6.35 -2.19
N ILE A 865 22.94 -5.38 -1.83
CA ILE A 865 22.79 -3.96 -2.11
C ILE A 865 24.11 -3.46 -2.70
N TYR A 866 24.04 -2.74 -3.81
CA TYR A 866 25.18 -2.02 -4.35
C TYR A 866 25.28 -0.65 -3.67
N ASN A 867 26.34 -0.44 -2.90
CA ASN A 867 26.54 0.78 -2.13
C ASN A 867 27.36 1.81 -2.93
N ALA A 868 26.69 2.44 -3.94
CA ALA A 868 27.32 3.48 -4.76
C ALA A 868 27.58 4.78 -3.98
N THR A 869 26.82 5.03 -2.91
CA THR A 869 27.07 6.12 -1.97
C THR A 869 28.45 5.99 -1.34
N SER A 870 28.78 4.80 -0.81
CA SER A 870 30.12 4.54 -0.25
C SER A 870 31.20 4.53 -1.32
N MET A 871 30.92 4.02 -2.53
CA MET A 871 31.85 4.07 -3.65
C MET A 871 32.26 5.52 -3.97
N THR A 872 31.30 6.40 -4.06
CA THR A 872 31.54 7.82 -4.38
C THR A 872 32.24 8.57 -3.26
N LEU A 873 31.75 8.43 -2.02
CA LEU A 873 32.21 9.21 -0.88
C LEU A 873 33.50 8.66 -0.19
N ASN A 874 34.02 7.52 -0.62
CA ASN A 874 35.32 7.01 -0.20
C ASN A 874 36.43 7.22 -1.24
N ASN A 875 36.14 7.85 -2.38
CA ASN A 875 37.13 8.11 -3.42
C ASN A 875 37.97 9.33 -3.06
N MET A 876 39.23 9.10 -2.72
CA MET A 876 40.19 10.14 -2.37
C MET A 876 40.56 11.06 -3.57
N SER A 877 40.38 10.60 -4.83
CA SER A 877 40.60 11.44 -6.02
C SER A 877 39.57 12.55 -6.18
N ASN A 878 38.42 12.42 -5.52
CA ASN A 878 37.39 13.46 -5.48
C ASN A 878 37.73 14.57 -4.48
N PHE A 879 38.61 14.29 -3.50
CA PHE A 879 39.05 15.25 -2.50
C PHE A 879 40.20 16.11 -3.04
N PRO A 880 40.21 17.42 -2.89
CA PRO A 880 39.33 18.28 -2.09
C PRO A 880 38.19 18.95 -2.89
N THR A 881 37.95 18.56 -4.14
CA THR A 881 36.82 19.13 -4.91
C THR A 881 35.46 18.80 -4.26
N TYR A 882 35.35 17.61 -3.68
CA TYR A 882 34.16 17.16 -2.99
C TYR A 882 34.52 16.74 -1.55
N ASN A 883 33.59 16.93 -0.63
CA ASN A 883 33.68 16.34 0.70
C ASN A 883 33.52 14.81 0.61
N ILE A 884 34.10 14.08 1.54
CA ILE A 884 34.13 12.61 1.60
C ILE A 884 33.84 12.11 3.01
N LEU A 885 33.70 10.78 3.16
CA LEU A 885 33.57 10.16 4.49
C LEU A 885 34.87 10.34 5.32
N SER A 886 34.70 10.62 6.60
CA SER A 886 35.83 10.84 7.55
C SER A 886 36.81 9.68 7.56
N GLY A 887 36.35 8.44 7.36
CA GLY A 887 37.23 7.25 7.34
C GLY A 887 37.90 6.93 5.99
N ALA A 888 37.62 7.69 4.90
CA ALA A 888 38.06 7.34 3.55
C ALA A 888 39.59 7.22 3.41
N GLN A 889 40.35 8.10 4.04
CA GLN A 889 41.82 8.11 4.05
C GLN A 889 42.43 6.88 4.75
N HIS A 890 41.69 6.18 5.60
CA HIS A 890 42.14 5.00 6.35
C HIS A 890 41.88 3.67 5.62
N LEU A 891 41.16 3.72 4.51
CA LEU A 891 40.95 2.55 3.68
C LEU A 891 42.28 2.10 3.02
N ASN A 892 42.30 0.87 2.51
CA ASN A 892 43.50 0.32 1.84
C ASN A 892 44.79 0.48 2.67
N ASN A 893 44.74 0.08 3.96
CA ASN A 893 45.86 0.18 4.91
C ASN A 893 46.40 1.63 5.06
N GLY A 894 45.56 2.64 5.01
CA GLY A 894 45.89 4.05 5.13
C GLY A 894 46.38 4.71 3.83
N LYS A 895 46.26 4.02 2.70
CA LYS A 895 46.58 4.57 1.37
C LYS A 895 45.40 5.20 0.64
N GLY A 896 44.16 4.94 1.14
CA GLY A 896 42.94 5.35 0.51
C GLY A 896 42.57 4.60 -0.78
N ILE A 897 41.47 4.93 -1.40
CA ILE A 897 41.04 4.48 -2.73
C ILE A 897 41.05 5.70 -3.64
N HIS A 898 41.77 5.64 -4.74
CA HIS A 898 42.02 6.75 -5.66
C HIS A 898 41.40 6.54 -7.03
N ASP A 899 40.39 5.70 -7.10
CA ASP A 899 39.67 5.36 -8.33
C ASP A 899 38.19 5.23 -8.07
N VAL A 900 37.40 5.33 -9.13
CA VAL A 900 35.99 5.03 -9.13
C VAL A 900 35.70 3.98 -10.19
N GLN A 901 35.48 2.75 -9.78
CA GLN A 901 35.26 1.62 -10.67
C GLN A 901 34.07 0.79 -10.19
N ILE A 902 33.11 0.53 -11.08
CA ILE A 902 32.04 -0.41 -10.79
C ILE A 902 32.62 -1.80 -10.67
N SER A 903 32.39 -2.43 -9.53
CA SER A 903 32.81 -3.80 -9.23
C SER A 903 32.04 -4.36 -8.04
N ASP A 904 32.17 -5.64 -7.80
CA ASP A 904 31.54 -6.29 -6.64
C ASP A 904 32.20 -5.95 -5.29
N TYR A 905 33.22 -5.09 -5.26
CA TYR A 905 33.83 -4.56 -4.05
C TYR A 905 32.83 -3.80 -3.16
N TRP A 906 31.92 -3.06 -3.80
CA TRP A 906 30.88 -2.28 -3.12
C TRP A 906 29.54 -3.01 -2.98
N LEU A 907 29.52 -4.30 -3.31
CA LEU A 907 28.33 -5.13 -3.23
C LEU A 907 28.18 -5.78 -1.85
N GLU A 908 27.38 -5.19 -0.99
CA GLU A 908 27.17 -5.59 0.39
C GLU A 908 25.99 -6.54 0.58
N LYS A 909 25.96 -7.27 1.71
CA LYS A 909 24.76 -8.04 2.11
C LYS A 909 23.67 -7.08 2.54
N GLY A 910 22.48 -7.22 1.94
CA GLY A 910 21.31 -6.42 2.25
C GLY A 910 20.45 -6.99 3.38
N ASP A 911 20.84 -8.11 3.98
CA ASP A 911 20.10 -8.79 5.04
C ASP A 911 19.85 -7.89 6.24
N TYR A 912 18.61 -7.85 6.73
CA TYR A 912 18.27 -7.08 7.92
C TYR A 912 17.11 -7.68 8.72
N MET A 913 17.07 -7.33 9.99
CA MET A 913 15.93 -7.48 10.90
C MET A 913 15.66 -6.15 11.59
N ASN A 914 14.51 -5.56 11.33
CA ASN A 914 14.08 -4.29 11.92
C ASN A 914 13.15 -4.52 13.10
N PHE A 915 13.43 -3.92 14.26
CA PHE A 915 12.49 -3.73 15.36
C PHE A 915 11.61 -2.53 15.02
N GLU A 916 10.49 -2.81 14.34
CA GLU A 916 9.64 -1.80 13.70
C GLU A 916 8.97 -0.88 14.71
N TYR A 917 8.33 -1.46 15.75
CA TYR A 917 7.79 -0.66 16.85
C TYR A 917 7.58 -1.46 18.13
N ALA A 918 7.52 -0.72 19.24
CA ALA A 918 6.97 -1.16 20.53
C ALA A 918 5.94 -0.13 20.99
N SER A 919 4.82 -0.62 21.55
CA SER A 919 3.74 0.22 22.07
C SER A 919 3.26 -0.31 23.40
N LEU A 920 3.30 0.52 24.45
CA LEU A 920 2.80 0.23 25.79
C LEU A 920 1.56 1.06 26.05
N GLY A 921 0.42 0.40 26.27
CA GLY A 921 -0.88 1.02 26.48
C GLY A 921 -1.50 0.71 27.84
N TYR A 922 -2.43 1.58 28.24
CA TYR A 922 -3.29 1.40 29.41
C TYR A 922 -4.71 1.83 29.10
N THR A 923 -5.68 0.97 29.43
CA THR A 923 -7.11 1.22 29.23
C THR A 923 -7.77 1.61 30.54
N PHE A 924 -8.32 2.80 30.60
CA PHE A 924 -9.22 3.27 31.66
C PHE A 924 -10.64 2.86 31.31
N THR A 925 -11.21 1.96 32.07
CA THR A 925 -12.58 1.48 31.86
C THR A 925 -13.60 2.46 32.44
N LYS A 926 -14.87 2.34 32.02
CA LYS A 926 -15.99 3.15 32.53
C LYS A 926 -16.07 3.18 34.03
N ASP A 927 -15.88 2.03 34.68
CA ASP A 927 -15.96 1.90 36.16
C ASP A 927 -14.84 2.67 36.86
N MET A 928 -13.65 2.76 36.23
CA MET A 928 -12.52 3.55 36.77
C MET A 928 -12.76 5.05 36.61
N LEU A 929 -13.27 5.45 35.44
CA LEU A 929 -13.49 6.87 35.09
C LEU A 929 -14.67 7.47 35.85
N LYS A 930 -15.68 6.65 36.15
CA LYS A 930 -16.97 7.08 36.77
C LYS A 930 -17.71 8.15 35.95
N TRP A 931 -17.37 8.32 34.68
CA TRP A 931 -18.01 9.25 33.75
C TRP A 931 -19.15 8.54 33.01
N LYS A 932 -20.33 9.15 32.99
CA LYS A 932 -21.50 8.50 32.36
C LYS A 932 -21.46 8.43 30.86
N PHE A 933 -20.72 9.34 30.22
CA PHE A 933 -20.71 9.52 28.77
C PHE A 933 -19.42 8.98 28.08
N ILE A 934 -18.44 8.50 28.85
CA ILE A 934 -17.23 7.86 28.29
C ILE A 934 -17.22 6.39 28.67
N ASN A 935 -17.14 5.53 27.68
CA ASN A 935 -17.08 4.08 27.86
C ASN A 935 -15.67 3.61 28.23
N ASN A 936 -14.67 4.11 27.52
CA ASN A 936 -13.27 3.86 27.86
C ASN A 936 -12.35 4.95 27.27
N ILE A 937 -11.16 5.06 27.88
CA ILE A 937 -10.02 5.83 27.36
C ILE A 937 -8.84 4.88 27.28
N HIS A 938 -8.23 4.76 26.12
CA HIS A 938 -6.96 4.06 25.93
C HIS A 938 -5.85 5.06 25.66
N LEU A 939 -4.79 5.02 26.46
CA LEU A 939 -3.59 5.85 26.33
C LEU A 939 -2.41 4.94 26.06
N ALA A 940 -1.61 5.24 25.03
CA ALA A 940 -0.41 4.44 24.71
C ALA A 940 0.79 5.32 24.35
N LEU A 941 1.96 4.85 24.73
CA LEU A 941 3.26 5.37 24.30
C LEU A 941 3.88 4.37 23.35
N SER A 942 4.35 4.83 22.20
CA SER A 942 5.02 3.98 21.22
C SER A 942 6.28 4.61 20.64
N VAL A 943 7.19 3.75 20.23
CA VAL A 943 8.42 4.12 19.50
C VAL A 943 8.47 3.31 18.23
N ASN A 944 8.67 3.97 17.09
CA ASN A 944 8.85 3.34 15.78
C ASN A 944 10.31 3.43 15.33
N ASN A 945 10.76 2.47 14.52
CA ASN A 945 12.15 2.34 14.03
C ASN A 945 13.15 2.32 15.20
N ILE A 946 12.97 1.35 16.12
CA ILE A 946 13.78 1.27 17.35
C ILE A 946 15.22 0.91 17.03
N CYS A 947 15.44 -0.16 16.26
CA CYS A 947 16.76 -0.53 15.76
C CYS A 947 16.65 -1.47 14.54
N THR A 948 17.66 -1.41 13.68
CA THR A 948 17.84 -2.31 12.54
C THR A 948 19.11 -3.12 12.73
N LEU A 949 18.97 -4.44 12.83
CA LEU A 949 20.09 -5.37 12.87
C LEU A 949 20.49 -5.70 11.44
N THR A 950 21.65 -5.25 11.00
CA THR A 950 22.14 -5.43 9.62
C THR A 950 23.65 -5.35 9.57
N GLY A 951 24.25 -5.98 8.57
CA GLY A 951 25.66 -5.80 8.22
C GLY A 951 25.91 -4.73 7.16
N TYR A 952 24.83 -4.10 6.65
CA TYR A 952 24.92 -3.04 5.65
C TYR A 952 25.48 -1.75 6.25
N LYS A 953 26.40 -1.10 5.54
CA LYS A 953 27.14 0.07 6.08
C LYS A 953 26.47 1.40 5.76
N GLY A 954 25.64 1.49 4.70
CA GLY A 954 24.91 2.71 4.31
C GLY A 954 23.89 3.16 5.35
N LEU A 955 23.06 4.15 5.01
CA LEU A 955 22.06 4.74 5.91
C LEU A 955 21.03 3.71 6.38
N THR A 956 20.53 2.91 5.46
CA THR A 956 19.52 1.87 5.71
C THR A 956 19.57 0.79 4.64
N PRO A 957 19.37 -0.50 4.99
CA PRO A 957 19.19 -1.56 4.01
C PRO A 957 17.78 -1.57 3.38
N MET A 958 16.87 -0.73 3.86
CA MET A 958 15.51 -0.60 3.32
C MET A 958 15.51 0.34 2.12
N ILE A 959 16.02 -0.17 0.99
CA ILE A 959 16.07 0.52 -0.30
C ILE A 959 15.07 -0.11 -1.27
N ASN A 960 14.99 0.38 -2.52
CA ASN A 960 14.17 -0.27 -3.54
C ASN A 960 14.69 -1.67 -3.83
N SER A 961 13.95 -2.68 -3.39
CA SER A 961 14.22 -4.10 -3.65
C SER A 961 13.05 -4.81 -4.34
N ALA A 962 12.10 -4.05 -4.88
CA ALA A 962 10.85 -4.58 -5.41
C ALA A 962 10.46 -4.01 -6.79
N THR A 963 10.80 -2.77 -7.10
CA THR A 963 10.37 -2.09 -8.33
C THR A 963 11.48 -2.11 -9.38
N ILE A 964 11.18 -2.65 -10.57
CA ILE A 964 12.13 -2.76 -11.68
C ILE A 964 12.27 -1.42 -12.42
N SER A 965 11.24 -0.57 -12.38
CA SER A 965 11.27 0.76 -12.97
C SER A 965 11.98 1.77 -12.08
N GLY A 966 12.77 2.66 -12.65
CA GLY A 966 13.37 3.79 -11.93
C GLY A 966 14.85 3.67 -11.62
N ASP A 967 15.62 2.92 -12.41
CA ASP A 967 17.08 2.85 -12.43
C ASP A 967 17.81 2.69 -11.07
N ASN A 968 17.12 2.15 -10.05
CA ASN A 968 17.68 2.03 -8.70
C ASN A 968 17.39 0.72 -7.99
N LEU A 969 17.00 -0.35 -8.73
CA LEU A 969 16.71 -1.65 -8.11
C LEU A 969 17.96 -2.24 -7.44
N GLY A 970 17.95 -2.30 -6.12
CA GLY A 970 19.05 -2.83 -5.30
C GLY A 970 20.24 -1.89 -5.15
N VAL A 971 20.08 -0.60 -5.50
CA VAL A 971 21.18 0.38 -5.51
C VAL A 971 20.92 1.48 -4.49
N ASP A 972 21.92 1.79 -3.68
CA ASP A 972 22.02 2.99 -2.85
C ASP A 972 22.99 3.96 -3.57
N ASP A 973 22.43 4.91 -4.31
CA ASP A 973 23.17 5.90 -5.08
C ASP A 973 22.85 7.33 -4.64
N LYS A 974 23.25 7.70 -3.41
CA LYS A 974 23.12 9.06 -2.87
C LYS A 974 21.68 9.61 -2.94
N ASN A 975 20.68 8.73 -2.93
CA ASN A 975 19.26 9.08 -3.10
C ASN A 975 18.36 8.53 -2.00
N ILE A 976 18.93 7.98 -0.93
CA ILE A 976 18.17 7.39 0.16
C ILE A 976 17.77 8.46 1.17
N TYR A 977 16.47 8.73 1.24
CA TYR A 977 15.92 9.64 2.24
C TYR A 977 16.14 9.08 3.66
N PRO A 978 16.71 9.85 4.61
CA PRO A 978 16.99 9.38 5.96
C PRO A 978 15.73 8.86 6.67
N LEU A 979 15.87 7.75 7.39
CA LEU A 979 14.79 7.22 8.24
C LEU A 979 14.58 8.11 9.46
N SER A 980 13.36 8.18 9.95
CA SER A 980 13.02 8.82 11.21
C SER A 980 12.73 7.79 12.30
N ARG A 981 13.18 8.06 13.51
CA ARG A 981 12.69 7.41 14.73
C ARG A 981 11.56 8.28 15.29
N THR A 982 10.39 7.68 15.55
CA THR A 982 9.21 8.41 15.98
C THR A 982 8.79 7.98 17.38
N TYR A 983 8.64 8.93 18.29
CA TYR A 983 8.09 8.75 19.64
C TYR A 983 6.66 9.29 19.66
N THR A 984 5.67 8.48 20.02
CA THR A 984 4.25 8.82 19.87
C THR A 984 3.46 8.60 21.13
N LEU A 985 2.63 9.58 21.44
CA LEU A 985 1.52 9.48 22.40
C LEU A 985 0.23 9.25 21.62
N SER A 986 -0.48 8.16 21.92
CA SER A 986 -1.78 7.82 21.33
C SER A 986 -2.89 7.91 22.35
N LEU A 987 -4.01 8.51 21.97
CA LEU A 987 -5.22 8.64 22.78
C LEU A 987 -6.43 8.15 21.99
N SER A 988 -7.14 7.17 22.51
CA SER A 988 -8.41 6.70 21.96
C SER A 988 -9.51 6.86 23.01
N VAL A 989 -10.61 7.55 22.65
CA VAL A 989 -11.76 7.80 23.51
C VAL A 989 -13.01 7.27 22.82
N ASN A 990 -13.74 6.39 23.50
CA ASN A 990 -15.04 5.90 23.06
C ASN A 990 -16.13 6.44 24.02
N PHE A 991 -17.09 7.13 23.40
CA PHE A 991 -18.21 7.75 24.10
C PHE A 991 -19.47 6.90 24.06
#